data_ca790f1e4865e97494152d8764c2b247
#
_entry.id   ca790f1e4865e97494152d8764c2b247
#
_cell.length_a   1.000
_cell.length_b   1.000
_cell.length_c   1.000
_cell.angle_alpha   90.00
_cell.angle_beta   90.00
_cell.angle_gamma   90.00
#
_symmetry.space_group_name_H-M   'P 1'
#
loop_
_entity.id
_entity.type
_entity.pdbx_description
1 polymer ?
#
loop_
_entity_poly.entity_id
_entity_poly.type
_entity_poly.pdbx_seq_one_letter_code
_entity_poly.pdbx_strand_id
1 'polypeptide(L)'
;MKITVKAGKVTWTAGGFVFGPGGPKLTLDGRAEPLRFAGVKGAAGKRTATWRSARVELVQVFAQETRGRVRVTSTLRARAARAVALNHATLFECARLTLGPEPAGVRIFEQSAYLGRVRTSRQMATGSDRLKALDGTMGAFVSQTQTVFYNPANRSGVLIGFETVDRWLPNLTGRMKAAAGVAAAGSDNVDGGTAKAAAGGEAKAAPPARVPPFRRFTIDFDGGDYLVAPGESLALGDFVIEAGTDPLALLGAHGDRIKARNGFGSAPPPLANWCSWYPFRLGVSEENVLANARAARARHLDRLGLRFLQLDLGWEKDNIPTYFEENERFAHGLAWLSGELRKEAFELGVWVGVLCVADTHPIAKRHPEWLLRGADGRPFINYHWFWEPFCPIYALDVSHPGAQGWLRENFTALARKGVRYVKWDFAGIVTGEKLRVRHNPRLVNPRAREAVRTALRIAQEALNSQGEPALLLDCTGTDNAGAGVAGLSYANMDTGNTGLGWRHLREVYTSYACHLFKQRWALQQPSCLVVGLPGTLEEARLRATVTFMGAGHVDIGDDLTTLPEDRWAVLLATLPPNDTPATPVDLFHPIKTGTLPYLTLIKSKEKKDPKTARLMALEAPGEKEPEGTSLWVLPVRADWDEWTLVAVFNWTEPPTEAGSGVNLARRYQTELTRLGLPADAKLWAYEFWSGQFLGVIPRAERPEAAYRHPGDFAQPIQESGPGLFDIGFHGPAVKLVVLRRPRPHPWPVGSSFHQSGGRELSEVKWDAKARTLSGQLLRPKGETGFIMIAGVPGADGTHRLPVTATADVTFWSVRL
;
A
#
# COMPACT_ATOMS: atom_id res chain seq x y z
N MET A 1 -2.97 17.06 24.99
CA MET A 1 -2.25 15.83 25.36
C MET A 1 -1.55 16.03 26.71
N LYS A 2 -1.51 15.01 27.59
CA LYS A 2 -0.87 15.06 28.90
C LYS A 2 0.02 13.84 29.10
N ILE A 3 1.27 14.09 29.56
CA ILE A 3 2.19 13.03 29.97
C ILE A 3 2.50 13.20 31.45
N THR A 4 2.40 12.12 32.22
CA THR A 4 2.80 12.06 33.61
C THR A 4 3.87 11.00 33.81
N VAL A 5 4.90 11.35 34.59
CA VAL A 5 5.93 10.41 35.06
C VAL A 5 5.87 10.42 36.58
N LYS A 6 5.49 9.28 37.18
CA LYS A 6 5.38 9.15 38.65
C LYS A 6 5.98 7.80 39.06
N ALA A 7 6.97 7.84 39.97
CA ALA A 7 7.66 6.63 40.47
C ALA A 7 8.14 5.70 39.34
N GLY A 8 8.71 6.24 38.26
CA GLY A 8 9.21 5.47 37.12
C GLY A 8 8.13 4.93 36.15
N LYS A 9 6.89 5.24 36.42
CA LYS A 9 5.79 4.87 35.52
C LYS A 9 5.34 6.08 34.70
N VAL A 10 5.19 5.88 33.40
CA VAL A 10 4.75 6.87 32.41
C VAL A 10 3.29 6.58 32.05
N THR A 11 2.50 7.63 31.98
CA THR A 11 1.11 7.56 31.48
C THR A 11 0.90 8.67 30.46
N TRP A 12 0.31 8.31 29.32
CA TRP A 12 -0.08 9.26 28.26
C TRP A 12 -1.60 9.32 28.16
N THR A 13 -2.13 10.53 28.09
CA THR A 13 -3.56 10.76 27.89
C THR A 13 -3.72 11.72 26.71
N ALA A 14 -4.47 11.29 25.69
CA ALA A 14 -4.73 12.05 24.48
C ALA A 14 -6.07 11.63 23.87
N GLY A 15 -6.97 12.57 23.54
CA GLY A 15 -8.20 12.29 22.80
C GLY A 15 -9.12 11.25 23.46
N GLY A 16 -9.09 11.10 24.78
CA GLY A 16 -9.85 10.05 25.49
C GLY A 16 -9.10 8.71 25.60
N PHE A 17 -7.99 8.52 24.88
CA PHE A 17 -7.11 7.37 25.03
C PHE A 17 -6.19 7.53 26.24
N VAL A 18 -5.98 6.43 26.98
CA VAL A 18 -5.04 6.39 28.10
C VAL A 18 -4.12 5.17 27.95
N PHE A 19 -2.82 5.44 27.81
CA PHE A 19 -1.76 4.43 27.74
C PHE A 19 -0.99 4.45 29.05
N GLY A 20 -1.06 3.38 29.80
CA GLY A 20 -0.30 3.28 31.05
C GLY A 20 -1.16 3.08 32.30
N PRO A 21 -0.51 3.06 33.48
CA PRO A 21 0.92 3.33 33.69
C PRO A 21 1.83 2.24 33.14
N GLY A 22 2.97 2.64 32.58
CA GLY A 22 3.93 1.78 31.93
C GLY A 22 5.39 2.24 32.12
N GLY A 23 6.33 1.54 31.50
CA GLY A 23 7.73 1.92 31.52
C GLY A 23 8.60 1.09 30.60
N PRO A 24 9.90 1.44 30.49
CA PRO A 24 10.84 0.72 29.64
C PRO A 24 11.32 -0.60 30.26
N LYS A 25 11.79 -1.50 29.38
CA LYS A 25 12.50 -2.74 29.72
C LYS A 25 13.64 -2.96 28.75
N LEU A 26 14.67 -3.66 29.18
CA LEU A 26 15.79 -4.06 28.34
C LEU A 26 16.14 -5.53 28.55
N THR A 27 16.61 -6.18 27.49
CA THR A 27 17.27 -7.47 27.54
C THR A 27 18.70 -7.28 27.06
N LEU A 28 19.67 -7.59 27.92
CA LEU A 28 21.10 -7.43 27.66
C LEU A 28 21.79 -8.76 27.94
N ASP A 29 22.69 -9.21 27.03
CA ASP A 29 23.40 -10.48 27.12
C ASP A 29 22.45 -11.67 27.38
N GLY A 30 21.28 -11.67 26.70
CA GLY A 30 20.26 -12.71 26.81
C GLY A 30 19.41 -12.67 28.07
N ARG A 31 19.57 -11.68 28.96
CA ARG A 31 18.87 -11.58 30.25
C ARG A 31 18.14 -10.27 30.43
N ALA A 32 17.00 -10.32 31.12
CA ALA A 32 16.28 -9.12 31.52
C ALA A 32 17.15 -8.23 32.41
N GLU A 33 17.26 -6.95 32.05
CA GLU A 33 18.07 -5.99 32.81
C GLU A 33 17.24 -5.31 33.91
N PRO A 34 17.65 -5.35 35.18
CA PRO A 34 16.89 -4.81 36.32
C PRO A 34 17.01 -3.28 36.39
N LEU A 35 16.29 -2.56 35.55
CA LEU A 35 16.24 -1.11 35.54
C LEU A 35 15.48 -0.56 36.75
N ARG A 36 16.13 0.31 37.54
CA ARG A 36 15.52 1.08 38.65
C ARG A 36 15.33 2.53 38.23
N PHE A 37 14.19 3.11 38.58
CA PHE A 37 13.93 4.52 38.34
C PHE A 37 14.87 5.39 39.16
N ALA A 38 15.65 6.25 38.53
CA ALA A 38 16.62 7.12 39.17
C ALA A 38 16.11 8.55 39.38
N GLY A 39 15.06 8.96 38.67
CA GLY A 39 14.43 10.25 38.84
C GLY A 39 13.84 10.83 37.55
N VAL A 40 13.15 11.95 37.72
CA VAL A 40 12.66 12.80 36.63
C VAL A 40 13.10 14.24 36.89
N LYS A 41 13.59 14.91 35.84
CA LYS A 41 14.00 16.33 35.86
C LYS A 41 13.25 17.11 34.78
N GLY A 42 13.20 18.43 34.92
CA GLY A 42 12.62 19.36 33.96
C GLY A 42 11.26 19.88 34.37
N ALA A 43 10.76 20.85 33.59
CA ALA A 43 9.49 21.58 33.83
C ALA A 43 8.38 21.14 32.87
N ALA A 44 7.24 21.83 32.91
CA ALA A 44 6.18 21.67 31.90
C ALA A 44 6.73 21.88 30.49
N GLY A 45 6.42 20.96 29.56
CA GLY A 45 6.91 20.99 28.18
C GLY A 45 8.16 20.14 27.91
N LYS A 46 9.06 19.92 28.87
CA LYS A 46 10.20 19.03 28.68
C LYS A 46 10.57 18.29 29.97
N ARG A 47 10.43 16.97 29.97
CA ARG A 47 10.76 16.10 31.09
C ARG A 47 11.77 15.06 30.70
N THR A 48 12.76 14.82 31.52
CA THR A 48 13.78 13.79 31.35
C THR A 48 13.61 12.76 32.45
N ALA A 49 13.25 11.54 32.11
CA ALA A 49 13.18 10.42 33.04
C ALA A 49 14.39 9.51 32.84
N THR A 50 14.98 9.04 33.93
CA THR A 50 16.18 8.21 33.95
C THR A 50 15.95 6.92 34.71
N TRP A 51 16.35 5.81 34.09
CA TRP A 51 16.39 4.48 34.73
C TRP A 51 17.82 3.99 34.70
N ARG A 52 18.26 3.31 35.77
CA ARG A 52 19.62 2.82 35.90
C ARG A 52 19.67 1.38 36.39
N SER A 53 20.67 0.67 35.92
CA SER A 53 21.21 -0.54 36.54
C SER A 53 22.69 -0.41 36.81
N ALA A 54 23.33 -1.48 37.26
CA ALA A 54 24.78 -1.51 37.41
C ALA A 54 25.49 -1.34 36.06
N ARG A 55 24.88 -1.80 34.98
CA ARG A 55 25.50 -1.90 33.64
C ARG A 55 25.14 -0.78 32.68
N VAL A 56 23.95 -0.21 32.82
CA VAL A 56 23.44 0.78 31.84
C VAL A 56 22.63 1.87 32.51
N GLU A 57 22.52 2.99 31.80
CA GLU A 57 21.57 4.07 32.06
C GLU A 57 20.68 4.27 30.85
N LEU A 58 19.37 4.22 31.02
CA LEU A 58 18.38 4.56 30.00
C LEU A 58 17.78 5.91 30.33
N VAL A 59 17.85 6.82 29.36
CA VAL A 59 17.30 8.18 29.47
C VAL A 59 16.21 8.36 28.44
N GLN A 60 15.03 8.79 28.88
CA GLN A 60 13.93 9.19 27.97
C GLN A 60 13.60 10.67 28.17
N VAL A 61 13.60 11.42 27.10
CA VAL A 61 13.22 12.83 27.07
C VAL A 61 11.84 12.95 26.41
N PHE A 62 10.89 13.49 27.14
CA PHE A 62 9.53 13.80 26.69
C PHE A 62 9.45 15.30 26.40
N ALA A 63 9.47 15.70 25.16
CA ALA A 63 9.44 17.09 24.73
C ALA A 63 8.09 17.40 24.06
N GLN A 64 7.33 18.32 24.63
CA GLN A 64 6.10 18.82 24.04
C GLN A 64 6.47 19.79 22.91
N GLU A 65 6.15 19.42 21.67
CA GLU A 65 6.44 20.24 20.49
C GLU A 65 5.27 21.16 20.13
N THR A 66 4.05 20.64 20.30
CA THR A 66 2.79 21.41 20.16
C THR A 66 1.80 21.01 21.26
N ARG A 67 0.67 21.70 21.36
CA ARG A 67 -0.40 21.35 22.32
C ARG A 67 -0.88 19.88 22.16
N GLY A 68 -0.83 19.36 20.95
CA GLY A 68 -1.31 17.99 20.60
C GLY A 68 -0.18 16.96 20.44
N ARG A 69 1.10 17.35 20.43
CA ARG A 69 2.21 16.44 20.06
C ARG A 69 3.37 16.47 21.06
N VAL A 70 3.81 15.28 21.41
CA VAL A 70 5.01 15.06 22.24
C VAL A 70 5.96 14.14 21.50
N ARG A 71 7.23 14.54 21.46
CA ARG A 71 8.35 13.70 21.02
C ARG A 71 8.96 12.96 22.20
N VAL A 72 9.29 11.70 21.98
CA VAL A 72 10.00 10.85 22.94
C VAL A 72 11.32 10.42 22.32
N THR A 73 12.42 10.87 22.89
CA THR A 73 13.78 10.46 22.51
C THR A 73 14.31 9.51 23.56
N SER A 74 14.88 8.39 23.16
CA SER A 74 15.42 7.36 24.06
C SER A 74 16.90 7.14 23.80
N THR A 75 17.72 7.16 24.84
CA THR A 75 19.18 6.95 24.77
C THR A 75 19.61 5.94 25.82
N LEU A 76 20.36 4.93 25.37
CA LEU A 76 21.00 3.93 26.22
C LEU A 76 22.48 4.28 26.40
N ARG A 77 22.94 4.41 27.61
CA ARG A 77 24.36 4.62 27.95
C ARG A 77 24.95 3.41 28.67
N ALA A 78 25.99 2.82 28.11
CA ALA A 78 26.72 1.75 28.79
C ALA A 78 27.55 2.32 29.95
N ARG A 79 27.39 1.73 31.13
CA ARG A 79 28.14 2.05 32.37
C ARG A 79 29.07 0.91 32.75
N ALA A 80 28.90 -0.25 32.14
CA ALA A 80 29.75 -1.43 32.37
C ALA A 80 31.18 -1.18 31.86
N ALA A 81 32.17 -1.81 32.50
CA ALA A 81 33.57 -1.76 32.08
C ALA A 81 33.84 -2.56 30.78
N ARG A 82 32.91 -3.43 30.39
CA ARG A 82 32.93 -4.21 29.13
C ARG A 82 31.70 -3.93 28.28
N ALA A 83 31.80 -4.19 26.97
CA ALA A 83 30.68 -4.09 26.09
C ALA A 83 29.53 -5.01 26.51
N VAL A 84 28.29 -4.58 26.25
CA VAL A 84 27.05 -5.34 26.52
C VAL A 84 26.28 -5.53 25.24
N ALA A 85 25.74 -6.74 25.00
CA ALA A 85 24.91 -7.01 23.84
C ALA A 85 23.47 -6.57 24.09
N LEU A 86 22.93 -5.67 23.27
CA LEU A 86 21.53 -5.29 23.29
C LEU A 86 20.73 -6.30 22.46
N ASN A 87 20.00 -7.18 23.15
CA ASN A 87 19.15 -8.17 22.47
C ASN A 87 17.76 -7.60 22.15
N HIS A 88 17.14 -6.88 23.12
CA HIS A 88 15.81 -6.31 22.92
C HIS A 88 15.62 -5.03 23.73
N ALA A 89 14.98 -4.03 23.12
CA ALA A 89 14.60 -2.80 23.77
C ALA A 89 13.10 -2.60 23.73
N THR A 90 12.45 -2.56 24.89
CA THR A 90 11.09 -2.09 25.05
C THR A 90 11.16 -0.66 25.56
N LEU A 91 10.79 0.30 24.71
CA LEU A 91 10.81 1.72 25.09
C LEU A 91 9.61 2.08 25.97
N PHE A 92 8.51 1.37 25.80
CA PHE A 92 7.32 1.49 26.63
C PHE A 92 6.54 0.19 26.66
N GLU A 93 6.15 -0.24 27.85
CA GLU A 93 5.17 -1.32 28.03
C GLU A 93 4.17 -0.94 29.10
N CYS A 94 2.89 -1.10 28.86
CA CYS A 94 1.85 -0.97 29.88
C CYS A 94 0.86 -2.13 29.85
N ALA A 95 0.24 -2.40 31.01
CA ALA A 95 -0.77 -3.42 31.18
C ALA A 95 -2.19 -2.94 30.87
N ARG A 96 -2.36 -1.67 30.58
CA ARG A 96 -3.68 -1.08 30.27
C ARG A 96 -3.58 -0.09 29.14
N LEU A 97 -4.51 -0.24 28.18
CA LEU A 97 -4.81 0.74 27.16
C LEU A 97 -6.32 0.98 27.20
N THR A 98 -6.72 2.20 27.53
CA THR A 98 -8.13 2.64 27.49
C THR A 98 -8.42 3.30 26.16
N LEU A 99 -9.50 2.88 25.49
CA LEU A 99 -9.87 3.32 24.13
C LEU A 99 -10.90 4.44 24.10
N GLY A 100 -11.27 5.01 25.26
CA GLY A 100 -12.33 6.02 25.36
C GLY A 100 -13.75 5.45 25.27
N PRO A 101 -14.74 6.28 24.90
CA PRO A 101 -16.13 5.85 24.77
C PRO A 101 -16.27 4.85 23.60
N GLU A 102 -17.30 4.00 23.67
CA GLU A 102 -17.61 3.01 22.64
C GLU A 102 -16.39 2.23 22.11
N PRO A 103 -15.63 1.58 22.99
CA PRO A 103 -14.33 0.98 22.63
C PRO A 103 -14.42 -0.05 21.51
N ALA A 104 -15.58 -0.66 21.27
CA ALA A 104 -15.80 -1.65 20.23
C ALA A 104 -15.62 -1.09 18.81
N GLY A 105 -15.95 0.17 18.61
CA GLY A 105 -15.85 0.87 17.33
C GLY A 105 -14.49 1.52 17.07
N VAL A 106 -13.56 1.48 18.03
CA VAL A 106 -12.22 2.07 17.84
C VAL A 106 -11.47 1.36 16.72
N ARG A 107 -10.92 2.13 15.82
CA ARG A 107 -10.20 1.69 14.61
C ARG A 107 -8.71 1.82 14.83
N ILE A 108 -7.99 0.77 14.47
CA ILE A 108 -6.55 0.64 14.72
C ILE A 108 -5.87 0.35 13.40
N PHE A 109 -4.94 1.21 13.05
CA PHE A 109 -4.10 1.09 11.86
C PHE A 109 -2.94 0.13 12.13
N GLU A 110 -2.76 -0.85 11.26
CA GLU A 110 -1.66 -1.80 11.25
C GLU A 110 -0.91 -1.72 9.93
N GLN A 111 0.40 -1.73 9.98
CA GLN A 111 1.27 -1.71 8.82
C GLN A 111 2.55 -2.51 9.04
N SER A 112 3.02 -3.15 7.97
CA SER A 112 4.38 -3.63 7.76
C SER A 112 4.85 -3.22 6.36
N ALA A 113 5.96 -3.77 5.85
CA ALA A 113 6.43 -3.43 4.50
C ALA A 113 5.37 -3.68 3.40
N TYR A 114 4.69 -4.82 3.46
CA TYR A 114 3.76 -5.28 2.41
C TYR A 114 2.31 -5.38 2.85
N LEU A 115 2.01 -5.12 4.10
CA LEU A 115 0.67 -5.24 4.63
C LEU A 115 0.26 -3.96 5.34
N GLY A 116 -0.93 -3.49 5.03
CA GLY A 116 -1.55 -2.36 5.69
C GLY A 116 -3.05 -2.54 5.77
N ARG A 117 -3.64 -2.17 6.91
CA ARG A 117 -5.08 -2.28 7.14
C ARG A 117 -5.55 -1.46 8.33
N VAL A 118 -6.85 -1.27 8.41
CA VAL A 118 -7.53 -0.72 9.58
C VAL A 118 -8.54 -1.73 10.07
N ARG A 119 -8.49 -2.08 11.36
CA ARG A 119 -9.45 -3.00 12.02
C ARG A 119 -10.10 -2.34 13.20
N THR A 120 -11.35 -2.72 13.51
CA THR A 120 -11.97 -2.34 14.77
C THR A 120 -11.47 -3.23 15.91
N SER A 121 -11.52 -2.68 17.11
CA SER A 121 -11.23 -3.46 18.32
C SER A 121 -12.20 -4.64 18.50
N ARG A 122 -13.44 -4.54 17.99
CA ARG A 122 -14.40 -5.64 17.93
C ARG A 122 -13.94 -6.75 17.01
N GLN A 123 -13.53 -6.43 15.78
CA GLN A 123 -13.01 -7.42 14.82
C GLN A 123 -11.84 -8.20 15.41
N MET A 124 -10.91 -7.50 16.08
CA MET A 124 -9.77 -8.15 16.75
C MET A 124 -10.21 -9.07 17.88
N ALA A 125 -11.21 -8.66 18.69
CA ALA A 125 -11.66 -9.43 19.84
C ALA A 125 -12.43 -10.69 19.44
N THR A 126 -13.21 -10.63 18.35
CA THR A 126 -14.05 -11.75 17.88
C THR A 126 -13.37 -12.64 16.86
N GLY A 127 -12.29 -12.17 16.22
CA GLY A 127 -11.70 -12.82 15.06
C GLY A 127 -12.66 -12.88 13.86
N SER A 128 -13.69 -12.04 13.84
CA SER A 128 -14.75 -12.07 12.81
C SER A 128 -14.25 -11.75 11.41
N ASP A 129 -13.11 -11.08 11.31
CA ASP A 129 -12.42 -10.80 10.05
C ASP A 129 -11.52 -11.95 9.57
N ARG A 130 -11.40 -13.03 10.36
CA ARG A 130 -10.45 -14.14 10.16
C ARG A 130 -8.98 -13.70 10.00
N LEU A 131 -8.68 -12.44 10.31
CA LEU A 131 -7.35 -11.88 10.16
C LEU A 131 -6.59 -11.96 11.49
N LYS A 132 -5.51 -12.69 11.51
CA LYS A 132 -4.54 -12.66 12.59
C LYS A 132 -3.78 -11.34 12.58
N ALA A 133 -3.14 -10.93 13.66
CA ALA A 133 -2.16 -9.86 13.66
C ALA A 133 -1.03 -10.17 12.64
N LEU A 134 -0.22 -9.19 12.29
CA LEU A 134 0.90 -9.40 11.35
C LEU A 134 1.89 -10.47 11.81
N ASP A 135 1.92 -10.78 13.11
CA ASP A 135 2.70 -11.87 13.70
C ASP A 135 1.93 -13.21 13.82
N GLY A 136 0.76 -13.32 13.19
CA GLY A 136 -0.08 -14.51 13.27
C GLY A 136 -0.93 -14.65 14.54
N THR A 137 -0.87 -13.70 15.48
CA THR A 137 -1.57 -13.77 16.78
C THR A 137 -3.02 -13.32 16.66
N MET A 138 -3.96 -14.10 17.20
CA MET A 138 -5.36 -13.70 17.36
C MET A 138 -5.55 -12.74 18.54
N GLY A 139 -6.54 -11.84 18.46
CA GLY A 139 -6.82 -10.87 19.53
C GLY A 139 -5.71 -9.83 19.75
N ALA A 140 -4.89 -9.60 18.73
CA ALA A 140 -3.78 -8.67 18.77
C ALA A 140 -3.72 -7.80 17.52
N PHE A 141 -2.98 -6.70 17.60
CA PHE A 141 -2.43 -6.01 16.44
C PHE A 141 -0.91 -5.89 16.58
N VAL A 142 -0.24 -5.85 15.45
CA VAL A 142 1.19 -5.53 15.33
C VAL A 142 1.34 -4.54 14.20
N SER A 143 1.94 -3.40 14.47
CA SER A 143 2.24 -2.40 13.43
C SER A 143 3.71 -2.04 13.51
N GLN A 144 4.39 -2.05 12.37
CA GLN A 144 5.78 -1.61 12.28
C GLN A 144 5.81 -0.10 12.09
N THR A 145 6.73 0.55 12.77
CA THR A 145 7.05 1.98 12.66
C THR A 145 5.98 2.93 13.21
N GLN A 146 4.69 2.76 12.87
CA GLN A 146 3.60 3.63 13.35
C GLN A 146 2.28 2.89 13.47
N THR A 147 1.40 3.45 14.30
CA THR A 147 -0.02 3.07 14.42
C THR A 147 -0.90 4.30 14.65
N VAL A 148 -2.15 4.22 14.29
CA VAL A 148 -3.17 5.22 14.62
C VAL A 148 -4.32 4.52 15.32
N PHE A 149 -4.71 5.04 16.48
CA PHE A 149 -5.95 4.71 17.14
C PHE A 149 -6.95 5.81 16.81
N TYR A 150 -8.11 5.46 16.31
CA TYR A 150 -9.17 6.41 15.99
C TYR A 150 -10.49 5.96 16.59
N ASN A 151 -11.10 6.83 17.38
CA ASN A 151 -12.42 6.61 17.98
C ASN A 151 -13.46 7.46 17.26
N PRO A 152 -14.33 6.86 16.43
CA PRO A 152 -15.37 7.60 15.71
C PRO A 152 -16.44 8.23 16.61
N ALA A 153 -16.71 7.66 17.80
CA ALA A 153 -17.75 8.13 18.70
C ALA A 153 -17.48 9.56 19.22
N ASN A 154 -16.23 9.93 19.42
CA ASN A 154 -15.83 11.27 19.83
C ASN A 154 -14.91 11.98 18.83
N ARG A 155 -14.73 11.40 17.63
CA ARG A 155 -13.87 11.92 16.55
C ARG A 155 -12.44 12.24 17.01
N SER A 156 -11.89 11.40 17.88
CA SER A 156 -10.52 11.58 18.37
C SER A 156 -9.58 10.52 17.81
N GLY A 157 -8.39 10.94 17.41
CA GLY A 157 -7.31 10.10 16.94
C GLY A 157 -6.04 10.29 17.75
N VAL A 158 -5.22 9.25 17.86
CA VAL A 158 -3.87 9.29 18.40
C VAL A 158 -2.95 8.50 17.48
N LEU A 159 -1.98 9.18 16.90
CA LEU A 159 -0.87 8.56 16.18
C LEU A 159 0.29 8.34 17.16
N ILE A 160 0.91 7.16 17.09
CA ILE A 160 2.20 6.85 17.68
C ILE A 160 3.09 6.37 16.56
N GLY A 161 4.22 7.06 16.31
CA GLY A 161 5.04 6.75 15.15
C GLY A 161 6.49 7.16 15.30
N PHE A 162 7.40 6.31 14.82
CA PHE A 162 8.83 6.60 14.75
C PHE A 162 9.14 7.50 13.56
N GLU A 163 9.99 8.51 13.80
CA GLU A 163 10.46 9.40 12.75
C GLU A 163 11.90 9.09 12.32
N THR A 164 12.63 8.24 13.07
CA THR A 164 13.95 7.72 12.68
C THR A 164 13.81 6.40 11.92
N VAL A 165 14.54 6.26 10.80
CA VAL A 165 14.44 5.08 9.91
C VAL A 165 15.81 4.44 9.60
N ASP A 166 16.84 4.85 10.29
CA ASP A 166 18.24 4.51 9.99
C ASP A 166 18.65 3.11 10.48
N ARG A 167 18.25 2.74 11.69
CA ARG A 167 18.79 1.55 12.37
C ARG A 167 17.74 0.52 12.76
N TRP A 168 16.82 0.89 13.65
CA TRP A 168 15.88 -0.04 14.28
C TRP A 168 14.61 -0.23 13.45
N LEU A 169 14.02 -1.43 13.56
CA LEU A 169 12.67 -1.72 13.05
C LEU A 169 11.72 -1.86 14.24
N PRO A 170 11.06 -0.78 14.67
CA PRO A 170 10.19 -0.81 15.82
C PRO A 170 8.85 -1.46 15.54
N ASN A 171 8.31 -2.17 16.53
CA ASN A 171 6.96 -2.71 16.56
C ASN A 171 6.13 -2.00 17.63
N LEU A 172 4.88 -1.74 17.28
CA LEU A 172 3.83 -1.29 18.17
C LEU A 172 2.81 -2.42 18.27
N THR A 173 2.71 -3.04 19.44
CA THR A 173 1.92 -4.25 19.63
C THR A 173 0.88 -4.06 20.72
N GLY A 174 -0.39 -4.40 20.44
CA GLY A 174 -1.45 -4.46 21.43
C GLY A 174 -2.03 -5.86 21.50
N ARG A 175 -2.23 -6.40 22.71
CA ARG A 175 -2.83 -7.71 22.95
C ARG A 175 -4.06 -7.60 23.85
N MET A 176 -5.15 -8.17 23.39
CA MET A 176 -6.39 -8.34 24.17
C MET A 176 -6.37 -9.63 24.98
N LYS A 177 -7.29 -9.79 25.93
CA LYS A 177 -7.59 -11.09 26.47
C LYS A 177 -8.30 -11.91 25.38
N ALA A 178 -7.84 -13.10 25.09
CA ALA A 178 -8.58 -14.00 24.21
C ALA A 178 -10.01 -14.20 24.79
N ALA A 179 -11.03 -14.04 23.95
CA ALA A 179 -12.39 -14.41 24.33
C ALA A 179 -12.40 -15.89 24.65
N ALA A 180 -13.02 -16.25 25.77
CA ALA A 180 -13.19 -17.67 26.13
C ALA A 180 -14.02 -18.33 25.03
N GLY A 181 -13.45 -19.37 24.38
CA GLY A 181 -14.11 -20.12 23.31
C GLY A 181 -13.42 -20.12 21.93
N VAL A 182 -12.38 -19.30 21.71
CA VAL A 182 -11.57 -19.39 20.50
C VAL A 182 -10.39 -20.35 20.80
N ALA A 183 -10.58 -21.61 20.47
CA ALA A 183 -9.51 -22.62 20.56
C ALA A 183 -8.35 -22.21 19.64
N ALA A 184 -7.11 -22.36 20.14
CA ALA A 184 -5.89 -22.20 19.38
C ALA A 184 -5.90 -23.24 18.23
N ALA A 185 -6.28 -22.82 17.04
CA ALA A 185 -5.99 -23.59 15.83
C ALA A 185 -4.48 -23.51 15.62
N GLY A 186 -3.85 -24.67 15.48
CA GLY A 186 -2.43 -24.86 15.46
C GLY A 186 -1.67 -24.00 14.47
N SER A 187 -0.43 -23.78 14.79
CA SER A 187 0.60 -23.21 13.95
C SER A 187 0.84 -24.09 12.72
N ASP A 188 0.16 -23.80 11.62
CA ASP A 188 0.53 -24.39 10.34
C ASP A 188 1.32 -23.35 9.53
N ASN A 189 2.51 -23.79 9.16
CA ASN A 189 3.46 -23.09 8.31
C ASN A 189 2.79 -22.67 7.00
N VAL A 190 3.12 -21.44 6.55
CA VAL A 190 2.79 -20.96 5.20
C VAL A 190 3.77 -21.59 4.23
N ASP A 191 3.51 -22.85 3.86
CA ASP A 191 4.07 -23.46 2.67
C ASP A 191 3.05 -23.37 1.55
N GLY A 192 3.51 -22.89 0.37
CA GLY A 192 2.70 -22.74 -0.83
C GLY A 192 2.19 -24.09 -1.35
N GLY A 193 1.03 -24.51 -0.86
CA GLY A 193 0.33 -25.68 -1.34
C GLY A 193 -1.17 -25.43 -1.31
N THR A 194 -1.83 -25.75 -2.41
CA THR A 194 -3.28 -25.67 -2.61
C THR A 194 -4.04 -26.34 -1.49
N ALA A 195 -4.58 -25.58 -0.53
CA ALA A 195 -5.42 -26.09 0.53
C ALA A 195 -6.84 -26.35 0.00
N LYS A 196 -7.24 -27.62 0.00
CA LYS A 196 -8.63 -28.05 -0.16
C LYS A 196 -9.50 -27.43 0.95
N ALA A 197 -10.49 -26.65 0.56
CA ALA A 197 -11.50 -26.15 1.47
C ALA A 197 -12.29 -27.30 2.10
N ALA A 198 -12.15 -27.50 3.39
CA ALA A 198 -13.05 -28.34 4.17
C ALA A 198 -14.29 -27.51 4.55
N ALA A 199 -15.44 -27.92 4.06
CA ALA A 199 -16.76 -27.41 4.44
C ALA A 199 -17.01 -27.76 5.92
N GLY A 200 -16.89 -26.78 6.80
CA GLY A 200 -17.20 -26.91 8.23
C GLY A 200 -18.21 -25.84 8.65
N GLY A 201 -19.37 -26.28 9.17
CA GLY A 201 -20.52 -25.49 9.52
C GLY A 201 -20.23 -24.27 10.40
N GLU A 202 -20.85 -23.15 10.07
CA GLU A 202 -20.82 -21.91 10.81
C GLU A 202 -21.58 -22.02 12.15
N ALA A 203 -20.82 -22.15 13.23
CA ALA A 203 -21.35 -21.83 14.55
C ALA A 203 -21.28 -20.29 14.70
N LYS A 204 -22.39 -19.59 14.50
CA LYS A 204 -22.53 -18.16 14.82
C LYS A 204 -22.39 -17.95 16.34
N ALA A 205 -21.18 -17.61 16.80
CA ALA A 205 -21.02 -17.05 18.13
C ALA A 205 -21.65 -15.65 18.14
N ALA A 206 -22.62 -15.44 19.06
CA ALA A 206 -23.15 -14.09 19.28
C ALA A 206 -22.00 -13.13 19.61
N PRO A 207 -22.00 -11.91 19.06
CA PRO A 207 -20.93 -10.96 19.35
C PRO A 207 -20.84 -10.74 20.86
N PRO A 208 -19.64 -10.74 21.45
CA PRO A 208 -19.51 -10.50 22.87
C PRO A 208 -20.09 -9.12 23.21
N ALA A 209 -20.96 -9.07 24.20
CA ALA A 209 -21.60 -7.84 24.65
C ALA A 209 -20.59 -6.76 25.11
N ARG A 210 -19.34 -7.14 25.31
CA ARG A 210 -18.27 -6.24 25.75
C ARG A 210 -16.93 -6.63 25.13
N VAL A 211 -16.28 -5.69 24.41
CA VAL A 211 -14.91 -5.90 23.92
C VAL A 211 -13.95 -5.96 25.11
N PRO A 212 -13.13 -7.03 25.22
CA PRO A 212 -12.18 -7.14 26.31
C PRO A 212 -11.14 -6.02 26.22
N PRO A 213 -10.67 -5.46 27.35
CA PRO A 213 -9.64 -4.43 27.33
C PRO A 213 -8.30 -4.98 26.81
N PHE A 214 -7.50 -4.13 26.23
CA PHE A 214 -6.10 -4.47 25.98
C PHE A 214 -5.37 -4.69 27.31
N ARG A 215 -4.73 -5.85 27.43
CA ARG A 215 -3.95 -6.25 28.62
C ARG A 215 -2.48 -5.93 28.50
N ARG A 216 -2.02 -5.63 27.31
CA ARG A 216 -0.63 -5.27 27.06
C ARG A 216 -0.57 -4.38 25.82
N PHE A 217 0.18 -3.31 25.94
CA PHE A 217 0.59 -2.50 24.79
C PHE A 217 2.10 -2.25 24.93
N THR A 218 2.85 -2.47 23.85
CA THR A 218 4.30 -2.31 23.80
C THR A 218 4.73 -1.45 22.62
N ILE A 219 5.83 -0.73 22.81
CA ILE A 219 6.65 -0.11 21.77
C ILE A 219 8.04 -0.68 21.95
N ASP A 220 8.48 -1.54 21.04
CA ASP A 220 9.71 -2.28 21.19
C ASP A 220 10.40 -2.57 19.85
N PHE A 221 11.63 -3.05 19.90
CA PHE A 221 12.38 -3.56 18.76
C PHE A 221 13.41 -4.59 19.18
N ASP A 222 13.80 -5.45 18.23
CA ASP A 222 14.93 -6.36 18.35
C ASP A 222 16.22 -5.58 18.24
N GLY A 223 17.09 -5.65 19.25
CA GLY A 223 18.40 -5.02 19.26
C GLY A 223 19.45 -5.75 18.44
N GLY A 224 19.13 -6.95 17.94
CA GLY A 224 20.00 -7.74 17.08
C GLY A 224 21.37 -8.04 17.66
N ASP A 225 21.46 -8.16 18.97
CA ASP A 225 22.72 -8.37 19.71
C ASP A 225 23.78 -7.27 19.43
N TYR A 226 23.35 -6.02 19.24
CA TYR A 226 24.25 -4.90 19.04
C TYR A 226 25.17 -4.72 20.24
N LEU A 227 26.48 -4.71 20.01
CA LEU A 227 27.47 -4.51 21.08
C LEU A 227 27.64 -3.03 21.41
N VAL A 228 27.07 -2.61 22.53
CA VAL A 228 27.24 -1.26 23.10
C VAL A 228 28.55 -1.21 23.85
N ALA A 229 29.49 -0.38 23.38
CA ALA A 229 30.83 -0.25 23.99
C ALA A 229 30.78 0.46 25.35
N PRO A 230 31.78 0.25 26.23
CA PRO A 230 31.87 0.99 27.48
C PRO A 230 31.83 2.51 27.26
N GLY A 231 30.97 3.19 28.02
CA GLY A 231 30.79 4.65 27.91
C GLY A 231 30.01 5.13 26.71
N GLU A 232 29.68 4.27 25.75
CA GLU A 232 28.88 4.62 24.57
C GLU A 232 27.47 5.08 24.96
N SER A 233 26.98 6.09 24.23
CA SER A 233 25.60 6.55 24.26
C SER A 233 24.93 6.18 22.94
N LEU A 234 24.03 5.20 22.97
CA LEU A 234 23.32 4.64 21.82
C LEU A 234 21.91 5.23 21.72
N ALA A 235 21.59 5.86 20.58
CA ALA A 235 20.23 6.28 20.28
C ALA A 235 19.33 5.06 20.02
N LEU A 236 18.17 4.99 20.69
CA LEU A 236 17.19 3.93 20.53
C LEU A 236 16.00 4.33 19.64
N GLY A 237 16.18 5.42 18.87
CA GLY A 237 15.16 5.97 18.00
C GLY A 237 14.26 6.99 18.70
N ASP A 238 13.64 7.82 17.87
CA ASP A 238 12.70 8.86 18.30
C ASP A 238 11.31 8.56 17.74
N PHE A 239 10.30 8.65 18.58
CA PHE A 239 8.93 8.55 18.17
C PHE A 239 8.08 9.72 18.68
N VAL A 240 6.98 9.97 18.01
CA VAL A 240 6.00 10.98 18.43
C VAL A 240 4.71 10.32 18.87
N ILE A 241 4.01 11.00 19.77
CA ILE A 241 2.63 10.74 20.12
C ILE A 241 1.87 12.00 19.76
N GLU A 242 0.90 11.91 18.86
CA GLU A 242 0.17 13.06 18.35
C GLU A 242 -1.33 12.81 18.36
N ALA A 243 -2.08 13.76 18.95
CA ALA A 243 -3.54 13.73 18.98
C ALA A 243 -4.13 14.63 17.89
N GLY A 244 -5.20 14.17 17.26
CA GLY A 244 -5.94 14.90 16.23
C GLY A 244 -7.34 14.35 16.03
N THR A 245 -8.09 14.94 15.13
CA THR A 245 -9.48 14.54 14.82
C THR A 245 -9.61 13.83 13.47
N ASP A 246 -8.59 13.92 12.61
CA ASP A 246 -8.54 13.30 11.31
C ASP A 246 -7.34 12.32 11.25
N PRO A 247 -7.60 11.01 11.18
CA PRO A 247 -6.55 9.99 11.16
C PRO A 247 -5.70 10.00 9.90
N LEU A 248 -6.26 10.38 8.73
CA LEU A 248 -5.51 10.49 7.49
C LEU A 248 -4.57 11.70 7.50
N ALA A 249 -5.03 12.83 8.03
CA ALA A 249 -4.19 14.01 8.23
C ALA A 249 -3.03 13.73 9.21
N LEU A 250 -3.27 12.94 10.28
CA LEU A 250 -2.21 12.50 11.21
C LEU A 250 -1.14 11.67 10.49
N LEU A 251 -1.53 10.70 9.65
CA LEU A 251 -0.61 9.90 8.85
C LEU A 251 0.16 10.77 7.85
N GLY A 252 -0.54 11.66 7.15
CA GLY A 252 0.08 12.59 6.20
C GLY A 252 1.15 13.47 6.86
N ALA A 253 0.80 14.13 7.94
CA ALA A 253 1.74 14.98 8.69
C ALA A 253 2.91 14.18 9.29
N HIS A 254 2.68 12.92 9.67
CA HIS A 254 3.74 12.04 10.12
C HIS A 254 4.72 11.72 8.98
N GLY A 255 4.23 11.43 7.79
CA GLY A 255 5.07 11.24 6.59
C GLY A 255 5.93 12.47 6.29
N ASP A 256 5.36 13.67 6.34
CA ASP A 256 6.10 14.92 6.13
C ASP A 256 7.24 15.09 7.15
N ARG A 257 6.99 14.73 8.42
CA ARG A 257 8.02 14.76 9.46
C ARG A 257 9.11 13.71 9.28
N ILE A 258 8.76 12.48 8.88
CA ILE A 258 9.78 11.47 8.55
C ILE A 258 10.70 12.01 7.46
N LYS A 259 10.13 12.55 6.37
CA LYS A 259 10.89 13.14 5.27
C LYS A 259 11.82 14.24 5.75
N ALA A 260 11.27 15.23 6.46
CA ALA A 260 12.02 16.39 6.95
C ALA A 260 13.13 16.00 7.94
N ARG A 261 12.84 15.13 8.91
CA ARG A 261 13.78 14.72 9.93
C ARG A 261 14.99 13.96 9.39
N ASN A 262 14.79 13.16 8.35
CA ASN A 262 15.85 12.34 7.74
C ASN A 262 16.47 13.02 6.51
N GLY A 263 16.03 14.22 6.13
CA GLY A 263 16.56 14.95 4.97
C GLY A 263 16.30 14.25 3.63
N PHE A 264 15.17 13.52 3.51
CA PHE A 264 14.87 12.81 2.27
C PHE A 264 14.47 13.76 1.15
N GLY A 265 14.94 13.47 -0.07
CA GLY A 265 14.45 14.08 -1.29
C GLY A 265 12.96 13.80 -1.53
N SER A 266 12.41 14.41 -2.55
CA SER A 266 11.08 14.06 -3.06
C SER A 266 11.14 12.76 -3.84
N ALA A 267 10.01 12.05 -3.92
CA ALA A 267 9.86 10.93 -4.83
C ALA A 267 10.20 11.37 -6.27
N PRO A 268 10.70 10.48 -7.13
CA PRO A 268 10.90 10.78 -8.54
C PRO A 268 9.56 11.12 -9.21
N PRO A 269 9.57 11.75 -10.40
CA PRO A 269 8.36 11.91 -11.21
C PRO A 269 7.68 10.57 -11.47
N PRO A 270 6.35 10.53 -11.63
CA PRO A 270 5.64 9.33 -12.01
C PRO A 270 6.21 8.72 -13.29
N LEU A 271 6.30 7.39 -13.30
CA LEU A 271 6.85 6.63 -14.42
C LEU A 271 6.17 5.27 -14.53
N ALA A 272 6.30 4.65 -15.68
CA ALA A 272 5.91 3.27 -15.92
C ALA A 272 7.13 2.42 -16.33
N ASN A 273 7.08 1.15 -15.99
CA ASN A 273 7.95 0.12 -16.56
C ASN A 273 7.12 -1.11 -16.96
N TRP A 274 7.74 -2.00 -17.70
CA TRP A 274 7.24 -3.32 -18.02
C TRP A 274 8.06 -4.36 -17.26
N CYS A 275 7.41 -5.40 -16.74
CA CYS A 275 8.01 -6.46 -15.93
C CYS A 275 7.73 -7.83 -16.55
N SER A 276 8.75 -8.63 -16.73
CA SER A 276 8.66 -9.95 -17.37
C SER A 276 8.09 -11.06 -16.48
N TRP A 277 7.86 -10.81 -15.17
CA TRP A 277 7.51 -11.89 -14.24
C TRP A 277 6.19 -12.58 -14.58
N TYR A 278 5.12 -11.83 -14.71
CA TYR A 278 3.81 -12.44 -14.90
C TYR A 278 3.65 -13.10 -16.29
N PRO A 279 4.11 -12.50 -17.39
CA PRO A 279 3.97 -13.15 -18.69
C PRO A 279 4.91 -14.32 -18.90
N PHE A 280 6.13 -14.28 -18.41
CA PHE A 280 7.17 -15.24 -18.81
C PHE A 280 7.78 -16.04 -17.68
N ARG A 281 7.68 -15.59 -16.44
CA ARG A 281 8.31 -16.24 -15.28
C ARG A 281 9.80 -16.51 -15.55
N LEU A 282 10.29 -17.71 -15.21
CA LEU A 282 11.67 -18.13 -15.46
C LEU A 282 12.01 -18.29 -16.96
N GLY A 283 11.02 -18.19 -17.85
CA GLY A 283 11.21 -18.32 -19.31
C GLY A 283 11.52 -17.02 -20.04
N VAL A 284 11.81 -15.93 -19.31
CA VAL A 284 12.19 -14.65 -19.94
C VAL A 284 13.45 -14.82 -20.83
N SER A 285 13.45 -14.20 -22.01
CA SER A 285 14.54 -14.27 -23.00
C SER A 285 14.72 -12.93 -23.73
N GLU A 286 15.86 -12.76 -24.40
CA GLU A 286 16.13 -11.60 -25.26
C GLU A 286 15.01 -11.40 -26.30
N GLU A 287 14.55 -12.49 -26.91
CA GLU A 287 13.54 -12.46 -27.96
C GLU A 287 12.22 -11.90 -27.47
N ASN A 288 11.67 -12.44 -26.35
CA ASN A 288 10.37 -11.99 -25.86
C ASN A 288 10.43 -10.59 -25.28
N VAL A 289 11.53 -10.17 -24.69
CA VAL A 289 11.73 -8.79 -24.21
C VAL A 289 11.73 -7.81 -25.38
N LEU A 290 12.49 -8.10 -26.46
CA LEU A 290 12.53 -7.23 -27.64
C LEU A 290 11.19 -7.20 -28.38
N ALA A 291 10.45 -8.32 -28.43
CA ALA A 291 9.11 -8.35 -29.01
C ALA A 291 8.15 -7.43 -28.22
N ASN A 292 8.20 -7.47 -26.90
CA ASN A 292 7.42 -6.58 -26.04
C ASN A 292 7.84 -5.10 -26.15
N ALA A 293 9.13 -4.82 -26.29
CA ALA A 293 9.63 -3.47 -26.55
C ALA A 293 9.06 -2.90 -27.86
N ARG A 294 9.08 -3.67 -28.94
CA ARG A 294 8.50 -3.28 -30.23
C ARG A 294 7.00 -3.08 -30.17
N ALA A 295 6.26 -3.96 -29.47
CA ALA A 295 4.83 -3.83 -29.25
C ALA A 295 4.50 -2.55 -28.47
N ALA A 296 5.26 -2.27 -27.40
CA ALA A 296 5.14 -1.04 -26.62
C ALA A 296 5.40 0.21 -27.47
N ARG A 297 6.47 0.17 -28.30
CA ARG A 297 6.84 1.27 -29.21
C ARG A 297 5.77 1.53 -30.27
N ALA A 298 5.21 0.48 -30.85
CA ALA A 298 4.13 0.55 -31.83
C ALA A 298 2.85 1.21 -31.27
N ARG A 299 2.63 1.14 -29.97
CA ARG A 299 1.52 1.79 -29.25
C ARG A 299 1.93 3.10 -28.57
N HIS A 300 3.12 3.61 -28.86
CA HIS A 300 3.66 4.88 -28.34
C HIS A 300 3.75 4.94 -26.80
N LEU A 301 3.97 3.82 -26.11
CA LEU A 301 4.08 3.79 -24.65
C LEU A 301 5.30 4.59 -24.14
N ASP A 302 6.34 4.74 -24.96
CA ASP A 302 7.49 5.63 -24.72
C ASP A 302 7.08 7.10 -24.50
N ARG A 303 6.02 7.56 -25.16
CA ARG A 303 5.45 8.91 -25.02
C ARG A 303 4.44 9.00 -23.87
N LEU A 304 3.97 7.86 -23.39
CA LEU A 304 3.00 7.74 -22.31
C LEU A 304 3.65 7.38 -20.97
N GLY A 305 4.99 7.50 -20.85
CA GLY A 305 5.72 7.37 -19.60
C GLY A 305 6.33 6.01 -19.33
N LEU A 306 6.23 5.04 -20.26
CA LEU A 306 6.98 3.78 -20.17
C LEU A 306 8.46 4.07 -20.42
N ARG A 307 9.30 3.76 -19.43
CA ARG A 307 10.74 4.03 -19.51
C ARG A 307 11.58 2.78 -19.48
N PHE A 308 11.29 1.83 -18.62
CA PHE A 308 12.12 0.65 -18.43
C PHE A 308 11.42 -0.63 -18.86
N LEU A 309 12.18 -1.54 -19.47
CA LEU A 309 11.82 -2.94 -19.56
C LEU A 309 12.66 -3.72 -18.55
N GLN A 310 11.99 -4.30 -17.57
CA GLN A 310 12.61 -5.02 -16.46
C GLN A 310 12.57 -6.53 -16.72
N LEU A 311 13.73 -7.14 -16.74
CA LEU A 311 13.89 -8.57 -16.59
C LEU A 311 13.65 -8.93 -15.13
N ASP A 312 12.61 -9.67 -14.81
CA ASP A 312 12.43 -10.25 -13.49
C ASP A 312 13.26 -11.53 -13.35
N LEU A 313 13.16 -12.22 -12.21
CA LEU A 313 13.84 -13.49 -11.98
C LEU A 313 13.73 -14.42 -13.20
N GLY A 314 14.86 -14.99 -13.63
CA GLY A 314 14.96 -15.87 -14.79
C GLY A 314 15.99 -15.43 -15.84
N TRP A 315 16.64 -14.27 -15.66
CA TRP A 315 17.76 -13.86 -16.50
C TRP A 315 19.11 -14.36 -15.98
N GLU A 316 19.18 -14.67 -14.70
CA GLU A 316 20.38 -15.09 -14.00
C GLU A 316 20.75 -16.53 -14.35
N LYS A 317 22.05 -16.81 -14.34
CA LYS A 317 22.59 -18.16 -14.50
C LYS A 317 21.94 -19.13 -13.52
N ASP A 318 21.52 -20.27 -14.03
CA ASP A 318 20.83 -21.33 -13.28
C ASP A 318 19.52 -20.85 -12.58
N ASN A 319 18.95 -19.70 -12.97
CA ASN A 319 17.85 -19.02 -12.31
C ASN A 319 18.08 -18.80 -10.80
N ILE A 320 19.31 -18.57 -10.39
CA ILE A 320 19.71 -18.38 -8.99
C ILE A 320 20.01 -16.90 -8.73
N PRO A 321 19.38 -16.28 -7.72
CA PRO A 321 19.48 -14.83 -7.48
C PRO A 321 20.86 -14.36 -7.03
N THR A 322 21.78 -15.26 -6.73
CA THR A 322 23.16 -14.94 -6.35
C THR A 322 24.03 -14.59 -7.56
N TYR A 323 23.67 -15.11 -8.74
CA TYR A 323 24.43 -14.84 -9.95
C TYR A 323 24.06 -13.49 -10.55
N PHE A 324 25.03 -12.66 -10.83
CA PHE A 324 24.93 -11.42 -11.61
C PHE A 324 25.41 -11.65 -13.05
N GLU A 325 25.26 -12.88 -13.52
CA GLU A 325 25.65 -13.37 -14.83
C GLU A 325 24.42 -13.86 -15.58
N GLU A 326 24.41 -13.66 -16.88
CA GLU A 326 23.34 -14.05 -17.77
C GLU A 326 23.32 -15.57 -18.01
N ASN A 327 22.15 -16.15 -18.20
CA ASN A 327 22.00 -17.53 -18.66
C ASN A 327 21.96 -17.60 -20.19
N GLU A 328 21.81 -18.82 -20.73
CA GLU A 328 21.82 -19.11 -22.17
C GLU A 328 20.72 -18.40 -22.99
N ARG A 329 19.64 -17.97 -22.37
CA ARG A 329 18.57 -17.22 -23.03
C ARG A 329 18.92 -15.75 -23.29
N PHE A 330 20.05 -15.31 -22.76
CA PHE A 330 20.66 -14.00 -22.96
C PHE A 330 22.06 -14.12 -23.58
N ALA A 331 22.12 -14.84 -24.70
CA ALA A 331 23.40 -15.21 -25.34
C ALA A 331 24.24 -14.02 -25.82
N HIS A 332 23.60 -12.87 -26.16
CA HIS A 332 24.31 -11.65 -26.54
C HIS A 332 24.68 -10.80 -25.30
N GLY A 333 24.11 -11.12 -24.13
CA GLY A 333 24.31 -10.44 -22.84
C GLY A 333 23.55 -9.14 -22.67
N LEU A 334 23.48 -8.71 -21.39
CA LEU A 334 22.69 -7.51 -20.99
C LEU A 334 23.19 -6.21 -21.65
N ALA A 335 24.49 -6.10 -21.95
CA ALA A 335 25.04 -4.91 -22.59
C ALA A 335 24.50 -4.73 -24.01
N TRP A 336 24.42 -5.81 -24.76
CA TRP A 336 23.82 -5.80 -26.09
C TRP A 336 22.33 -5.53 -26.00
N LEU A 337 21.59 -6.23 -25.12
CA LEU A 337 20.17 -6.04 -24.93
C LEU A 337 19.83 -4.59 -24.53
N SER A 338 20.64 -3.98 -23.67
CA SER A 338 20.48 -2.56 -23.31
C SER A 338 20.63 -1.65 -24.54
N GLY A 339 21.56 -1.98 -25.45
CA GLY A 339 21.73 -1.27 -26.71
C GLY A 339 20.52 -1.40 -27.65
N GLU A 340 19.95 -2.60 -27.76
CA GLU A 340 18.76 -2.85 -28.58
C GLU A 340 17.51 -2.15 -28.01
N LEU A 341 17.31 -2.19 -26.67
CA LEU A 341 16.20 -1.50 -26.02
C LEU A 341 16.25 0.03 -26.20
N ARG A 342 17.46 0.62 -26.20
CA ARG A 342 17.62 2.06 -26.47
C ARG A 342 17.21 2.45 -27.89
N LYS A 343 17.38 1.57 -28.88
CA LYS A 343 16.87 1.80 -30.25
C LYS A 343 15.35 1.88 -30.29
N GLU A 344 14.68 1.17 -29.37
CA GLU A 344 13.23 1.23 -29.19
C GLU A 344 12.79 2.33 -28.20
N ALA A 345 13.72 3.21 -27.76
CA ALA A 345 13.51 4.30 -26.79
C ALA A 345 13.23 3.85 -25.34
N PHE A 346 13.71 2.68 -24.95
CA PHE A 346 13.59 2.15 -23.60
C PHE A 346 14.94 1.88 -22.94
N GLU A 347 14.93 1.79 -21.62
CA GLU A 347 16.11 1.46 -20.82
C GLU A 347 15.94 0.06 -20.16
N LEU A 348 17.08 -0.59 -19.92
CA LEU A 348 17.10 -1.91 -19.30
C LEU A 348 16.96 -1.81 -17.78
N GLY A 349 16.06 -2.62 -17.23
CA GLY A 349 15.95 -2.93 -15.80
C GLY A 349 16.19 -4.41 -15.51
N VAL A 350 16.61 -4.74 -14.28
CA VAL A 350 16.77 -6.11 -13.81
C VAL A 350 16.22 -6.31 -12.40
N TRP A 351 15.76 -7.51 -12.11
CA TRP A 351 15.48 -7.99 -10.76
C TRP A 351 16.75 -8.62 -10.16
N VAL A 352 16.93 -8.49 -8.85
CA VAL A 352 18.03 -9.13 -8.11
C VAL A 352 17.58 -9.56 -6.70
N GLY A 353 18.02 -10.74 -6.26
CA GLY A 353 17.82 -11.25 -4.89
C GLY A 353 19.10 -11.13 -4.06
N VAL A 354 19.48 -9.94 -3.72
CA VAL A 354 20.86 -9.52 -3.40
C VAL A 354 21.48 -10.14 -2.15
N LEU A 355 20.73 -10.38 -1.10
CA LEU A 355 21.28 -10.93 0.14
C LEU A 355 21.23 -12.47 0.18
N CYS A 356 20.83 -13.07 -0.92
CA CYS A 356 20.73 -14.52 -1.07
C CYS A 356 22.01 -15.09 -1.65
N VAL A 357 22.65 -16.03 -0.97
CA VAL A 357 23.84 -16.72 -1.44
C VAL A 357 23.55 -18.22 -1.53
N ALA A 358 23.47 -18.74 -2.75
CA ALA A 358 23.28 -20.18 -2.97
C ALA A 358 24.54 -20.95 -2.58
N ASP A 359 24.40 -22.14 -2.00
CA ASP A 359 25.53 -23.00 -1.64
C ASP A 359 26.32 -23.51 -2.86
N THR A 360 25.63 -23.57 -4.00
CA THR A 360 26.25 -23.88 -5.31
C THR A 360 27.13 -22.78 -5.86
N HIS A 361 26.89 -21.52 -5.45
CA HIS A 361 27.66 -20.39 -5.94
C HIS A 361 29.10 -20.40 -5.38
N PRO A 362 30.14 -20.14 -6.23
CA PRO A 362 31.55 -20.19 -5.82
C PRO A 362 31.88 -19.33 -4.59
N ILE A 363 31.17 -18.19 -4.39
CA ILE A 363 31.39 -17.29 -3.26
C ILE A 363 31.13 -17.97 -1.90
N ALA A 364 30.13 -18.85 -1.81
CA ALA A 364 29.80 -19.57 -0.58
C ALA A 364 30.97 -20.47 -0.11
N LYS A 365 31.74 -21.01 -1.04
CA LYS A 365 32.89 -21.88 -0.77
C LYS A 365 34.18 -21.10 -0.57
N ARG A 366 34.37 -20.03 -1.36
CA ARG A 366 35.60 -19.22 -1.32
C ARG A 366 35.64 -18.26 -0.15
N HIS A 367 34.46 -17.76 0.26
CA HIS A 367 34.29 -16.73 1.28
C HIS A 367 33.20 -17.08 2.28
N PRO A 368 33.30 -18.23 2.99
CA PRO A 368 32.31 -18.61 3.99
C PRO A 368 32.23 -17.60 5.16
N GLU A 369 33.27 -16.80 5.35
CA GLU A 369 33.29 -15.70 6.34
C GLU A 369 32.38 -14.51 5.96
N TRP A 370 31.90 -14.42 4.72
CA TRP A 370 30.95 -13.41 4.28
C TRP A 370 29.50 -13.82 4.53
N LEU A 371 29.26 -14.96 5.14
CA LEU A 371 27.93 -15.48 5.39
C LEU A 371 27.54 -15.27 6.86
N LEU A 372 26.29 -14.87 7.11
CA LEU A 372 25.72 -14.86 8.44
C LEU A 372 25.68 -16.30 8.99
N ARG A 373 25.91 -16.43 10.30
CA ARG A 373 26.06 -17.73 10.94
C ARG A 373 25.04 -17.94 12.05
N GLY A 374 24.69 -19.20 12.27
CA GLY A 374 23.97 -19.63 13.44
C GLY A 374 24.83 -19.61 14.71
N ALA A 375 24.22 -19.87 15.85
CA ALA A 375 24.90 -19.96 17.14
C ALA A 375 25.95 -21.07 17.20
N ASP A 376 25.87 -22.06 16.31
CA ASP A 376 26.84 -23.14 16.12
C ASP A 376 28.08 -22.73 15.28
N GLY A 377 28.12 -21.50 14.84
CA GLY A 377 29.19 -20.94 14.01
C GLY A 377 29.17 -21.37 12.54
N ARG A 378 28.20 -22.16 12.10
CA ARG A 378 28.05 -22.58 10.70
C ARG A 378 27.24 -21.55 9.91
N PRO A 379 27.46 -21.43 8.58
CA PRO A 379 26.57 -20.66 7.72
C PRO A 379 25.13 -21.11 7.90
N PHE A 380 24.23 -20.17 8.10
CA PHE A 380 22.85 -20.47 8.40
C PHE A 380 22.06 -20.66 7.10
N ILE A 381 21.44 -21.83 6.91
CA ILE A 381 20.51 -22.07 5.81
C ILE A 381 19.23 -21.33 6.14
N ASN A 382 18.97 -20.28 5.40
CA ASN A 382 17.80 -19.43 5.59
C ASN A 382 16.54 -20.14 5.05
N TYR A 383 16.65 -20.66 3.83
CA TYR A 383 15.63 -21.47 3.14
C TYR A 383 16.28 -22.25 2.01
N HIS A 384 15.52 -23.13 1.34
CA HIS A 384 15.91 -23.76 0.09
C HIS A 384 15.29 -23.01 -1.07
N TRP A 385 16.03 -22.86 -2.17
CA TRP A 385 15.54 -22.19 -3.37
C TRP A 385 14.27 -22.89 -3.88
N PHE A 386 13.29 -22.12 -4.30
CA PHE A 386 11.95 -22.61 -4.64
C PHE A 386 11.87 -23.37 -5.96
N TRP A 387 12.88 -23.21 -6.82
CA TRP A 387 12.98 -23.82 -8.14
C TRP A 387 14.29 -24.59 -8.26
N GLU A 388 14.43 -25.43 -9.32
CA GLU A 388 15.70 -26.08 -9.57
C GLU A 388 16.85 -25.05 -9.66
N PRO A 389 17.97 -25.39 -9.00
CA PRO A 389 18.39 -26.67 -8.41
C PRO A 389 17.95 -26.89 -6.94
N PHE A 390 16.97 -26.20 -6.38
CA PHE A 390 16.48 -26.35 -5.00
C PHE A 390 17.56 -26.27 -3.92
N CYS A 391 18.64 -25.55 -4.21
CA CYS A 391 19.81 -25.48 -3.35
C CYS A 391 19.57 -24.71 -2.05
N PRO A 392 20.34 -24.98 -0.97
CA PRO A 392 20.34 -24.16 0.22
C PRO A 392 20.71 -22.70 -0.10
N ILE A 393 20.01 -21.75 0.51
CA ILE A 393 20.29 -20.33 0.43
C ILE A 393 20.78 -19.83 1.78
N TYR A 394 22.00 -19.30 1.79
CA TYR A 394 22.58 -18.60 2.93
C TYR A 394 22.29 -17.10 2.85
N ALA A 395 22.53 -16.40 3.95
CA ALA A 395 22.39 -14.96 4.03
C ALA A 395 23.75 -14.27 3.99
N LEU A 396 23.91 -13.28 3.09
CA LEU A 396 25.11 -12.46 3.00
C LEU A 396 25.27 -11.57 4.23
N ASP A 397 26.45 -11.54 4.84
CA ASP A 397 26.80 -10.66 5.94
C ASP A 397 27.32 -9.31 5.43
N VAL A 398 26.44 -8.35 5.25
CA VAL A 398 26.80 -7.00 4.80
C VAL A 398 27.60 -6.21 5.84
N SER A 399 27.82 -6.74 7.04
CA SER A 399 28.75 -6.17 7.99
C SER A 399 30.23 -6.47 7.68
N HIS A 400 30.47 -7.43 6.76
CA HIS A 400 31.80 -7.80 6.32
C HIS A 400 32.26 -6.93 5.14
N PRO A 401 33.45 -6.31 5.20
CA PRO A 401 33.96 -5.43 4.13
C PRO A 401 34.06 -6.13 2.76
N GLY A 402 34.46 -7.41 2.73
CA GLY A 402 34.56 -8.20 1.51
C GLY A 402 33.19 -8.40 0.85
N ALA A 403 32.13 -8.69 1.66
CA ALA A 403 30.77 -8.80 1.15
C ALA A 403 30.27 -7.46 0.57
N GLN A 404 30.59 -6.34 1.22
CA GLN A 404 30.29 -5.01 0.68
C GLN A 404 31.03 -4.72 -0.63
N GLY A 405 32.31 -5.12 -0.72
CA GLY A 405 33.11 -5.03 -1.95
C GLY A 405 32.46 -5.81 -3.09
N TRP A 406 32.11 -7.06 -2.85
CA TRP A 406 31.44 -7.92 -3.82
C TRP A 406 30.10 -7.33 -4.33
N LEU A 407 29.28 -6.81 -3.43
CA LEU A 407 28.07 -6.10 -3.85
C LEU A 407 28.39 -4.92 -4.76
N ARG A 408 29.34 -4.08 -4.36
CA ARG A 408 29.74 -2.90 -5.14
C ARG A 408 30.24 -3.27 -6.54
N GLU A 409 31.05 -4.31 -6.65
CA GLU A 409 31.57 -4.80 -7.92
C GLU A 409 30.46 -5.26 -8.86
N ASN A 410 29.52 -6.07 -8.35
CA ASN A 410 28.42 -6.59 -9.15
C ASN A 410 27.46 -5.49 -9.62
N PHE A 411 27.07 -4.56 -8.74
CA PHE A 411 26.21 -3.44 -9.16
C PHE A 411 26.93 -2.47 -10.11
N THR A 412 28.24 -2.27 -9.95
CA THR A 412 29.03 -1.50 -10.91
C THR A 412 29.07 -2.21 -12.27
N ALA A 413 29.19 -3.54 -12.29
CA ALA A 413 29.15 -4.33 -13.52
C ALA A 413 27.79 -4.22 -14.22
N LEU A 414 26.67 -4.30 -13.47
CA LEU A 414 25.34 -4.06 -14.02
C LEU A 414 25.21 -2.65 -14.63
N ALA A 415 25.70 -1.62 -13.91
CA ALA A 415 25.67 -0.25 -14.43
C ALA A 415 26.45 -0.09 -15.75
N ARG A 416 27.63 -0.74 -15.86
CA ARG A 416 28.43 -0.78 -17.10
C ARG A 416 27.73 -1.50 -18.24
N LYS A 417 26.92 -2.51 -17.95
CA LYS A 417 26.08 -3.22 -18.92
C LYS A 417 24.85 -2.37 -19.35
N GLY A 418 24.66 -1.18 -18.81
CA GLY A 418 23.57 -0.26 -19.18
C GLY A 418 22.30 -0.44 -18.37
N VAL A 419 22.32 -1.19 -17.28
CA VAL A 419 21.17 -1.30 -16.35
C VAL A 419 20.94 0.04 -15.66
N ARG A 420 19.68 0.53 -15.69
CA ARG A 420 19.27 1.81 -15.11
C ARG A 420 18.08 1.69 -14.15
N TYR A 421 17.55 0.50 -13.99
CA TYR A 421 16.51 0.19 -13.01
C TYR A 421 16.81 -1.15 -12.35
N VAL A 422 16.66 -1.24 -11.03
CA VAL A 422 16.84 -2.49 -10.30
C VAL A 422 15.67 -2.69 -9.34
N LYS A 423 14.98 -3.83 -9.49
CA LYS A 423 14.05 -4.35 -8.49
C LYS A 423 14.83 -5.24 -7.52
N TRP A 424 14.98 -4.78 -6.28
CA TRP A 424 15.67 -5.51 -5.24
C TRP A 424 14.68 -6.29 -4.38
N ASP A 425 14.80 -7.60 -4.37
CA ASP A 425 13.86 -8.48 -3.70
C ASP A 425 14.56 -9.41 -2.68
N PHE A 426 13.78 -10.19 -1.96
CA PHE A 426 14.16 -11.22 -1.00
C PHE A 426 15.06 -10.82 0.18
N ALA A 427 15.37 -9.55 0.39
CA ALA A 427 16.17 -9.14 1.54
C ALA A 427 15.46 -9.41 2.88
N GLY A 428 14.13 -9.33 2.92
CA GLY A 428 13.33 -9.65 4.11
C GLY A 428 13.40 -11.13 4.53
N ILE A 429 13.74 -12.02 3.62
CA ILE A 429 13.91 -13.45 3.90
C ILE A 429 15.12 -13.72 4.82
N VAL A 430 16.08 -12.80 4.82
CA VAL A 430 17.30 -12.87 5.64
C VAL A 430 17.04 -12.55 7.13
N THR A 431 15.78 -12.35 7.54
CA THR A 431 15.42 -11.85 8.89
C THR A 431 15.18 -12.91 9.95
N GLY A 432 15.73 -14.11 9.82
CA GLY A 432 15.54 -15.20 10.79
C GLY A 432 16.06 -14.86 12.18
N GLU A 433 15.30 -15.24 13.24
CA GLU A 433 15.66 -15.03 14.66
C GLU A 433 16.98 -15.66 15.08
N LYS A 434 17.49 -16.59 14.27
CA LYS A 434 18.67 -17.40 14.54
C LYS A 434 19.96 -16.86 13.92
N LEU A 435 19.89 -15.78 13.14
CA LEU A 435 21.04 -15.15 12.46
C LEU A 435 21.75 -14.18 13.40
N ARG A 436 22.60 -14.66 14.27
CA ARG A 436 23.18 -13.83 15.34
C ARG A 436 24.68 -13.58 15.23
N VAL A 437 25.40 -14.43 14.50
CA VAL A 437 26.85 -14.28 14.35
C VAL A 437 27.16 -13.58 13.04
N ARG A 438 27.76 -12.39 13.13
CA ARG A 438 28.17 -11.53 12.02
C ARG A 438 29.59 -10.99 12.26
N HIS A 439 30.22 -10.50 11.22
CA HIS A 439 31.56 -9.95 11.27
C HIS A 439 31.64 -8.72 12.20
N ASN A 440 30.77 -7.75 11.99
CA ASN A 440 30.71 -6.55 12.81
C ASN A 440 29.47 -6.54 13.74
N PRO A 441 29.61 -6.86 15.04
CA PRO A 441 28.49 -6.90 15.96
C PRO A 441 27.91 -5.50 16.28
N ARG A 442 28.51 -4.43 15.78
CA ARG A 442 28.02 -3.06 15.90
C ARG A 442 27.23 -2.57 14.68
N LEU A 443 27.10 -3.36 13.65
CA LEU A 443 26.15 -3.17 12.57
C LEU A 443 24.92 -4.04 12.87
N VAL A 444 23.76 -3.44 12.99
CA VAL A 444 22.55 -4.13 13.44
C VAL A 444 22.06 -5.12 12.42
N ASN A 445 21.81 -6.32 12.91
CA ASN A 445 21.42 -7.48 12.12
C ASN A 445 20.01 -7.33 11.48
N PRO A 446 19.73 -8.19 10.50
CA PRO A 446 18.66 -8.08 9.49
C PRO A 446 17.23 -7.81 9.98
N ARG A 447 16.87 -8.14 11.21
CA ARG A 447 15.59 -7.70 11.78
C ARG A 447 15.52 -6.20 12.03
N ALA A 448 16.66 -5.51 11.95
CA ALA A 448 16.75 -4.08 11.95
C ALA A 448 17.04 -3.59 10.54
N ARG A 449 16.61 -2.40 10.21
CA ARG A 449 16.78 -1.80 8.89
C ARG A 449 18.24 -1.62 8.47
N GLU A 450 19.16 -1.47 9.44
CA GLU A 450 20.52 -0.99 9.18
C GLU A 450 21.29 -1.84 8.17
N ALA A 451 21.20 -3.18 8.27
CA ALA A 451 21.89 -4.08 7.34
C ALA A 451 21.32 -3.97 5.91
N VAL A 452 20.00 -4.06 5.78
CA VAL A 452 19.33 -3.94 4.48
C VAL A 452 19.58 -2.57 3.87
N ARG A 453 19.46 -1.51 4.67
CA ARG A 453 19.72 -0.13 4.26
C ARG A 453 21.16 0.10 3.81
N THR A 454 22.13 -0.52 4.48
CA THR A 454 23.55 -0.46 4.10
C THR A 454 23.76 -1.09 2.71
N ALA A 455 23.18 -2.24 2.47
CA ALA A 455 23.26 -2.92 1.19
C ALA A 455 22.59 -2.11 0.07
N LEU A 456 21.38 -1.57 0.31
CA LEU A 456 20.67 -0.71 -0.65
C LEU A 456 21.50 0.54 -1.02
N ARG A 457 22.18 1.14 -0.04
CA ARG A 457 23.05 2.32 -0.28
C ARG A 457 24.25 1.95 -1.15
N ILE A 458 24.91 0.83 -0.86
CA ILE A 458 26.03 0.34 -1.68
C ILE A 458 25.57 0.10 -3.12
N ALA A 459 24.41 -0.52 -3.32
CA ALA A 459 23.85 -0.77 -4.64
C ALA A 459 23.54 0.53 -5.40
N GLN A 460 22.87 1.48 -4.75
CA GLN A 460 22.50 2.76 -5.37
C GLN A 460 23.74 3.57 -5.77
N GLU A 461 24.74 3.62 -4.88
CA GLU A 461 26.04 4.28 -5.15
C GLU A 461 26.77 3.63 -6.34
N ALA A 462 26.81 2.30 -6.37
CA ALA A 462 27.46 1.55 -7.44
C ALA A 462 26.73 1.68 -8.79
N LEU A 463 25.41 1.63 -8.79
CA LEU A 463 24.58 1.86 -9.98
C LEU A 463 24.80 3.24 -10.58
N ASN A 464 24.95 4.27 -9.73
CA ASN A 464 25.18 5.65 -10.16
C ASN A 464 26.65 5.94 -10.56
N SER A 465 27.57 4.97 -10.41
CA SER A 465 29.01 5.16 -10.63
C SER A 465 29.39 5.49 -12.07
N GLN A 466 28.48 5.25 -13.03
CA GLN A 466 28.70 5.56 -14.45
C GLN A 466 28.21 6.96 -14.86
N GLY A 467 27.80 7.81 -13.88
CA GLY A 467 27.36 9.18 -14.09
C GLY A 467 25.90 9.34 -14.49
N GLU A 468 25.20 8.27 -14.85
CA GLU A 468 23.78 8.28 -15.17
C GLU A 468 22.99 7.79 -13.95
N PRO A 469 21.91 8.52 -13.53
CA PRO A 469 21.13 8.11 -12.39
C PRO A 469 20.34 6.83 -12.69
N ALA A 470 20.42 5.86 -11.80
CA ALA A 470 19.62 4.65 -11.84
C ALA A 470 18.54 4.70 -10.77
N LEU A 471 17.40 4.04 -11.01
CA LEU A 471 16.33 3.87 -10.08
C LEU A 471 16.40 2.50 -9.39
N LEU A 472 16.12 2.51 -8.11
CA LEU A 472 16.05 1.30 -7.29
C LEU A 472 14.66 1.17 -6.69
N LEU A 473 14.04 0.00 -6.85
CA LEU A 473 12.81 -0.40 -6.19
C LEU A 473 13.13 -1.23 -4.95
N ASP A 474 12.75 -0.71 -3.78
CA ASP A 474 12.82 -1.42 -2.51
C ASP A 474 11.66 -2.42 -2.39
N CYS A 475 11.92 -3.67 -2.77
CA CYS A 475 11.06 -4.84 -2.59
C CYS A 475 11.62 -5.78 -1.50
N THR A 476 12.26 -5.22 -0.46
CA THR A 476 13.03 -5.98 0.53
C THR A 476 12.20 -6.67 1.60
N GLY A 477 10.95 -6.27 1.80
CA GLY A 477 10.13 -6.75 2.91
C GLY A 477 10.48 -6.14 4.28
N THR A 478 11.34 -5.12 4.31
CA THR A 478 11.71 -4.40 5.54
C THR A 478 11.16 -2.98 5.49
N ASP A 479 10.22 -2.65 6.37
CA ASP A 479 9.52 -1.37 6.34
C ASP A 479 10.48 -0.18 6.39
N ASN A 480 10.36 0.72 5.40
CA ASN A 480 11.18 1.92 5.22
C ASN A 480 12.70 1.68 5.09
N ALA A 481 13.16 0.48 4.71
CA ALA A 481 14.59 0.25 4.52
C ALA A 481 15.19 1.11 3.39
N GLY A 482 14.47 1.24 2.28
CA GLY A 482 14.87 2.07 1.14
C GLY A 482 14.61 3.56 1.29
N ALA A 483 13.92 4.01 2.36
CA ALA A 483 13.52 5.41 2.49
C ALA A 483 14.71 6.39 2.37
N GLY A 484 14.66 7.30 1.40
CA GLY A 484 15.73 8.25 1.07
C GLY A 484 16.98 7.65 0.39
N VAL A 485 16.91 6.38 -0.01
CA VAL A 485 17.92 5.68 -0.83
C VAL A 485 17.29 5.22 -2.14
N ALA A 486 16.23 4.39 -2.06
CA ALA A 486 15.47 3.93 -3.20
C ALA A 486 14.40 4.96 -3.58
N GLY A 487 14.27 5.26 -4.87
CA GLY A 487 13.23 6.16 -5.39
C GLY A 487 11.84 5.51 -5.43
N LEU A 488 11.78 4.18 -5.33
CA LEU A 488 10.57 3.38 -5.45
C LEU A 488 10.46 2.41 -4.27
N SER A 489 9.25 2.11 -3.82
CA SER A 489 9.01 1.19 -2.71
C SER A 489 7.79 0.31 -2.99
N TYR A 490 7.92 -0.98 -2.77
CA TYR A 490 6.82 -1.94 -2.86
C TYR A 490 5.86 -1.76 -1.67
N ALA A 491 4.56 -1.71 -1.93
CA ALA A 491 3.57 -1.28 -0.93
C ALA A 491 2.60 -2.36 -0.46
N ASN A 492 2.61 -3.53 -1.11
CA ASN A 492 1.69 -4.63 -0.81
C ASN A 492 2.28 -5.98 -1.25
N MET A 493 1.63 -7.06 -0.89
CA MET A 493 1.90 -8.39 -1.45
C MET A 493 1.64 -8.38 -2.95
N ASP A 494 2.20 -9.36 -3.66
CA ASP A 494 1.96 -9.53 -5.09
C ASP A 494 0.46 -9.53 -5.42
N THR A 495 0.08 -8.73 -6.42
CA THR A 495 -1.29 -8.75 -6.94
C THR A 495 -1.60 -10.05 -7.68
N GLY A 496 -0.56 -10.78 -8.10
CA GLY A 496 -0.66 -12.03 -8.82
C GLY A 496 -1.23 -11.85 -10.23
N ASN A 497 -1.30 -12.96 -10.96
CA ASN A 497 -2.05 -13.02 -12.20
C ASN A 497 -3.53 -12.73 -11.93
N THR A 498 -4.27 -12.46 -12.99
CA THR A 498 -5.72 -12.32 -12.92
C THR A 498 -6.38 -13.62 -12.40
N GLY A 499 -7.51 -13.49 -11.72
CA GLY A 499 -8.28 -14.64 -11.23
C GLY A 499 -7.96 -15.11 -9.80
N LEU A 500 -7.15 -14.40 -9.03
CA LEU A 500 -6.91 -14.71 -7.61
C LEU A 500 -8.07 -14.34 -6.67
N GLY A 501 -9.11 -13.70 -7.20
CA GLY A 501 -10.32 -13.34 -6.47
C GLY A 501 -10.30 -11.92 -5.90
N TRP A 502 -11.50 -11.37 -5.74
CA TRP A 502 -11.73 -9.99 -5.33
C TRP A 502 -11.30 -9.71 -3.89
N ARG A 503 -11.36 -10.71 -3.03
CA ARG A 503 -10.87 -10.61 -1.65
C ARG A 503 -9.37 -10.37 -1.60
N HIS A 504 -8.58 -11.11 -2.38
CA HIS A 504 -7.14 -10.91 -2.50
C HIS A 504 -6.83 -9.48 -2.97
N LEU A 505 -7.48 -9.04 -4.05
CA LEU A 505 -7.30 -7.67 -4.56
C LEU A 505 -7.68 -6.61 -3.53
N ARG A 506 -8.78 -6.80 -2.78
CA ARG A 506 -9.16 -5.90 -1.70
C ARG A 506 -8.07 -5.78 -0.64
N GLU A 507 -7.50 -6.89 -0.21
CA GLU A 507 -6.46 -6.91 0.83
C GLU A 507 -5.18 -6.21 0.35
N VAL A 508 -4.69 -6.54 -0.86
CA VAL A 508 -3.46 -5.93 -1.40
C VAL A 508 -3.63 -4.44 -1.70
N TYR A 509 -4.76 -4.02 -2.26
CA TYR A 509 -5.00 -2.60 -2.55
C TYR A 509 -5.37 -1.77 -1.31
N THR A 510 -5.92 -2.39 -0.27
CA THR A 510 -6.03 -1.74 1.05
C THR A 510 -4.65 -1.51 1.64
N SER A 511 -3.73 -2.46 1.50
CA SER A 511 -2.34 -2.26 1.89
C SER A 511 -1.72 -1.08 1.13
N TYR A 512 -1.90 -1.01 -0.19
CA TYR A 512 -1.44 0.12 -0.98
C TYR A 512 -1.97 1.46 -0.46
N ALA A 513 -3.27 1.55 -0.18
CA ALA A 513 -3.89 2.74 0.41
C ALA A 513 -3.24 3.16 1.74
N CYS A 514 -2.89 2.19 2.58
CA CYS A 514 -2.20 2.43 3.84
C CYS A 514 -0.77 2.97 3.67
N HIS A 515 -0.15 2.78 2.51
CA HIS A 515 1.21 3.23 2.21
C HIS A 515 1.28 4.56 1.45
N LEU A 516 0.17 5.11 0.96
CA LEU A 516 0.16 6.32 0.14
C LEU A 516 0.83 7.54 0.81
N PHE A 517 0.83 7.62 2.13
CA PHE A 517 1.53 8.70 2.82
C PHE A 517 3.05 8.70 2.61
N LYS A 518 3.63 7.59 2.16
CA LYS A 518 5.06 7.43 1.83
C LYS A 518 5.43 7.99 0.44
N GLN A 519 4.44 8.30 -0.42
CA GLN A 519 4.67 8.96 -1.73
C GLN A 519 5.49 10.26 -1.63
N ARG A 520 5.65 10.79 -0.45
CA ARG A 520 6.45 11.99 -0.17
C ARG A 520 7.93 11.82 -0.46
N TRP A 521 8.46 10.61 -0.41
CA TRP A 521 9.90 10.32 -0.61
C TRP A 521 10.19 9.15 -1.54
N ALA A 522 9.21 8.32 -1.87
CA ALA A 522 9.36 7.22 -2.82
C ALA A 522 8.02 6.93 -3.48
N LEU A 523 8.00 6.71 -4.80
CA LEU A 523 6.80 6.22 -5.46
C LEU A 523 6.45 4.84 -4.91
N GLN A 524 5.21 4.69 -4.47
CA GLN A 524 4.71 3.42 -3.97
C GLN A 524 4.25 2.56 -5.14
N GLN A 525 4.72 1.33 -5.22
CA GLN A 525 4.31 0.38 -6.26
C GLN A 525 3.27 -0.59 -5.71
N PRO A 526 2.09 -0.69 -6.35
CA PRO A 526 1.04 -1.63 -5.94
C PRO A 526 1.21 -3.03 -6.57
N SER A 527 2.45 -3.50 -6.83
CA SER A 527 2.76 -4.67 -7.67
C SER A 527 2.44 -4.44 -9.15
N CYS A 528 2.51 -5.47 -9.97
CA CYS A 528 2.28 -5.34 -11.39
C CYS A 528 0.82 -5.08 -11.74
N LEU A 529 0.60 -4.16 -12.67
CA LEU A 529 -0.66 -3.98 -13.34
C LEU A 529 -0.80 -5.06 -14.42
N VAL A 530 -1.58 -6.09 -14.12
CA VAL A 530 -1.95 -7.16 -15.06
C VAL A 530 -3.39 -6.93 -15.49
N VAL A 531 -3.60 -6.63 -16.75
CA VAL A 531 -4.94 -6.37 -17.32
C VAL A 531 -5.39 -7.46 -18.29
N GLY A 532 -4.50 -8.37 -18.65
CA GLY A 532 -4.71 -9.43 -19.61
C GLY A 532 -5.67 -10.56 -19.18
N LEU A 533 -5.82 -11.53 -20.06
CA LEU A 533 -6.58 -12.76 -19.80
C LEU A 533 -5.80 -13.69 -18.84
N PRO A 534 -6.50 -14.56 -18.08
CA PRO A 534 -7.94 -14.85 -18.13
C PRO A 534 -8.83 -13.94 -17.27
N GLY A 535 -8.30 -12.86 -16.68
CA GLY A 535 -9.08 -11.95 -15.86
C GLY A 535 -10.26 -11.31 -16.59
N THR A 536 -11.31 -10.98 -15.84
CA THR A 536 -12.46 -10.26 -16.40
C THR A 536 -12.07 -8.82 -16.76
N LEU A 537 -12.82 -8.20 -17.67
CA LEU A 537 -12.62 -6.79 -18.01
C LEU A 537 -12.84 -5.89 -16.78
N GLU A 538 -13.76 -6.24 -15.90
CA GLU A 538 -14.01 -5.51 -14.66
C GLU A 538 -12.83 -5.62 -13.68
N GLU A 539 -12.16 -6.77 -13.60
CA GLU A 539 -10.92 -6.91 -12.83
C GLU A 539 -9.80 -6.05 -13.40
N ALA A 540 -9.63 -6.04 -14.72
CA ALA A 540 -8.65 -5.20 -15.41
C ALA A 540 -8.88 -3.70 -15.13
N ARG A 541 -10.13 -3.23 -15.25
CA ARG A 541 -10.53 -1.85 -14.95
C ARG A 541 -10.27 -1.48 -13.49
N LEU A 542 -10.57 -2.40 -12.57
CA LEU A 542 -10.33 -2.18 -11.14
C LEU A 542 -8.83 -2.03 -10.85
N ARG A 543 -8.00 -2.97 -11.32
CA ARG A 543 -6.53 -2.92 -11.17
C ARG A 543 -5.96 -1.61 -11.73
N ALA A 544 -6.38 -1.25 -12.94
CA ALA A 544 -5.99 0.00 -13.61
C ALA A 544 -6.41 1.24 -12.82
N THR A 545 -7.64 1.26 -12.28
CA THR A 545 -8.13 2.41 -11.52
C THR A 545 -7.40 2.59 -10.19
N VAL A 546 -7.14 1.50 -9.46
CA VAL A 546 -6.35 1.60 -8.20
C VAL A 546 -4.93 2.11 -8.49
N THR A 547 -4.28 1.54 -9.51
CA THR A 547 -2.93 1.95 -9.91
C THR A 547 -2.89 3.44 -10.30
N PHE A 548 -3.84 3.89 -11.12
CA PHE A 548 -3.96 5.28 -11.52
C PHE A 548 -4.23 6.21 -10.32
N MET A 549 -5.24 5.89 -9.51
CA MET A 549 -5.64 6.73 -8.37
C MET A 549 -4.56 6.81 -7.28
N GLY A 550 -3.74 5.79 -7.15
CA GLY A 550 -2.64 5.80 -6.19
C GLY A 550 -1.44 6.64 -6.61
N ALA A 551 -1.36 7.06 -7.88
CA ALA A 551 -0.27 7.90 -8.43
C ALA A 551 1.14 7.38 -8.11
N GLY A 552 1.30 6.06 -8.03
CA GLY A 552 2.57 5.42 -7.78
C GLY A 552 3.30 5.02 -9.06
N HIS A 553 4.20 4.11 -8.90
CA HIS A 553 4.91 3.48 -10.01
C HIS A 553 3.98 2.50 -10.74
N VAL A 554 3.82 2.64 -12.05
CA VAL A 554 3.04 1.73 -12.90
C VAL A 554 3.95 0.65 -13.45
N ASP A 555 3.73 -0.60 -13.06
CA ASP A 555 4.53 -1.74 -13.47
C ASP A 555 3.67 -2.68 -14.34
N ILE A 556 3.83 -2.63 -15.67
CA ILE A 556 3.00 -3.38 -16.63
C ILE A 556 3.45 -4.84 -16.62
N GLY A 557 2.53 -5.76 -16.31
CA GLY A 557 2.83 -7.18 -16.15
C GLY A 557 2.17 -8.10 -17.18
N ASP A 558 1.90 -7.61 -18.39
CA ASP A 558 1.29 -8.39 -19.46
C ASP A 558 2.24 -8.64 -20.62
N ASP A 559 2.03 -9.72 -21.37
CA ASP A 559 2.62 -9.90 -22.69
C ASP A 559 1.91 -8.97 -23.70
N LEU A 560 2.60 -7.88 -24.04
CA LEU A 560 2.07 -6.85 -24.92
C LEU A 560 1.89 -7.34 -26.38
N THR A 561 2.53 -8.44 -26.75
CA THR A 561 2.41 -9.01 -28.11
C THR A 561 1.10 -9.74 -28.33
N THR A 562 0.46 -10.17 -27.25
CA THR A 562 -0.78 -10.97 -27.29
C THR A 562 -1.97 -10.30 -26.60
N LEU A 563 -1.78 -9.07 -26.09
CA LEU A 563 -2.80 -8.36 -25.33
C LEU A 563 -3.99 -7.98 -26.23
N PRO A 564 -5.24 -8.38 -25.90
CA PRO A 564 -6.44 -8.01 -26.67
C PRO A 564 -6.71 -6.49 -26.70
N GLU A 565 -7.38 -6.01 -27.74
CA GLU A 565 -7.64 -4.56 -27.93
C GLU A 565 -8.45 -3.93 -26.79
N ASP A 566 -9.42 -4.64 -26.22
CA ASP A 566 -10.19 -4.16 -25.06
C ASP A 566 -9.29 -3.99 -23.81
N ARG A 567 -8.23 -4.79 -23.70
CA ARG A 567 -7.22 -4.71 -22.64
C ARG A 567 -6.20 -3.62 -22.91
N TRP A 568 -5.79 -3.46 -24.18
CA TRP A 568 -5.02 -2.32 -24.61
C TRP A 568 -5.72 -1.00 -24.28
N ALA A 569 -7.02 -0.90 -24.50
CA ALA A 569 -7.79 0.29 -24.13
C ALA A 569 -7.73 0.58 -22.62
N VAL A 570 -7.77 -0.44 -21.76
CA VAL A 570 -7.61 -0.26 -20.29
C VAL A 570 -6.21 0.22 -19.94
N LEU A 571 -5.18 -0.38 -20.54
CA LEU A 571 -3.79 0.00 -20.30
C LEU A 571 -3.50 1.44 -20.75
N LEU A 572 -3.89 1.79 -21.97
CA LEU A 572 -3.70 3.14 -22.54
C LEU A 572 -4.43 4.21 -21.72
N ALA A 573 -5.63 3.92 -21.22
CA ALA A 573 -6.38 4.82 -20.35
C ALA A 573 -5.70 5.07 -18.98
N THR A 574 -4.76 4.21 -18.59
CA THR A 574 -4.01 4.34 -17.33
C THR A 574 -2.73 5.17 -17.50
N LEU A 575 -2.29 5.38 -18.73
CA LEU A 575 -1.05 6.07 -19.09
C LEU A 575 -1.32 7.42 -19.77
N PRO A 576 -0.49 8.45 -19.50
CA PRO A 576 0.65 8.45 -18.58
C PRO A 576 0.23 8.30 -17.12
N PRO A 577 1.15 7.86 -16.23
CA PRO A 577 0.84 7.72 -14.81
C PRO A 577 0.37 9.04 -14.18
N ASN A 578 -0.55 8.95 -13.22
CA ASN A 578 -1.01 10.10 -12.45
C ASN A 578 0.13 10.62 -11.53
N ASP A 579 0.14 11.91 -11.25
CA ASP A 579 1.16 12.59 -10.46
C ASP A 579 0.74 12.91 -9.01
N THR A 580 -0.55 12.74 -8.71
CA THR A 580 -1.13 13.12 -7.41
C THR A 580 -1.95 11.96 -6.85
N PRO A 581 -1.61 11.43 -5.68
CA PRO A 581 -2.36 10.31 -5.10
C PRO A 581 -3.73 10.77 -4.60
N ALA A 582 -4.73 9.93 -4.86
CA ALA A 582 -6.05 10.09 -4.28
C ALA A 582 -6.04 9.85 -2.76
N THR A 583 -7.03 10.38 -2.09
CA THR A 583 -7.27 10.13 -0.66
C THR A 583 -8.27 8.98 -0.50
N PRO A 584 -7.91 7.87 0.18
CA PRO A 584 -8.83 6.80 0.53
C PRO A 584 -9.70 7.22 1.72
N VAL A 585 -10.72 8.03 1.46
CA VAL A 585 -11.49 8.77 2.50
C VAL A 585 -12.28 7.86 3.45
N ASP A 586 -12.51 6.62 3.06
CA ASP A 586 -13.23 5.64 3.85
C ASP A 586 -12.32 4.66 4.62
N LEU A 587 -11.01 4.81 4.55
CA LEU A 587 -10.05 3.90 5.21
C LEU A 587 -10.31 3.78 6.72
N PHE A 588 -10.62 4.88 7.40
CA PHE A 588 -11.02 4.90 8.81
C PHE A 588 -12.52 5.09 9.00
N HIS A 589 -13.26 5.42 7.96
CA HIS A 589 -14.69 5.73 7.98
C HIS A 589 -15.39 5.03 6.82
N PRO A 590 -15.77 3.75 6.96
CA PRO A 590 -16.49 3.06 5.90
C PRO A 590 -17.70 3.86 5.42
N ILE A 591 -17.92 3.83 4.11
CA ILE A 591 -19.13 4.45 3.54
C ILE A 591 -20.34 3.54 3.79
N LYS A 592 -21.52 4.13 3.74
CA LYS A 592 -22.76 3.36 3.83
C LYS A 592 -22.90 2.46 2.61
N THR A 593 -23.21 1.21 2.84
CA THR A 593 -23.47 0.23 1.79
C THR A 593 -24.75 -0.50 2.07
N GLY A 594 -25.44 -0.90 1.02
CA GLY A 594 -26.66 -1.72 1.13
C GLY A 594 -26.81 -2.56 -0.12
N THR A 595 -27.58 -3.63 -0.03
CA THR A 595 -28.06 -4.35 -1.19
C THR A 595 -29.05 -3.47 -1.95
N LEU A 596 -28.99 -3.53 -3.28
CA LEU A 596 -30.08 -2.99 -4.10
C LEU A 596 -31.34 -3.78 -3.78
N PRO A 597 -32.52 -3.13 -3.63
CA PRO A 597 -33.75 -3.77 -3.18
C PRO A 597 -34.39 -4.78 -4.16
N TYR A 598 -33.70 -5.10 -5.24
CA TYR A 598 -34.14 -6.00 -6.30
C TYR A 598 -34.71 -7.34 -5.79
N LEU A 599 -34.05 -7.99 -4.83
CA LEU A 599 -34.51 -9.29 -4.30
C LEU A 599 -35.68 -9.14 -3.30
N THR A 600 -35.89 -7.96 -2.76
CA THR A 600 -36.97 -7.71 -1.81
C THR A 600 -38.36 -7.88 -2.47
N LEU A 601 -38.49 -7.50 -3.72
CA LEU A 601 -39.76 -7.58 -4.46
C LEU A 601 -40.16 -9.02 -4.86
N ILE A 602 -39.21 -9.83 -5.31
CA ILE A 602 -39.49 -11.22 -5.67
C ILE A 602 -39.96 -12.00 -4.43
N LYS A 603 -39.33 -11.71 -3.28
CA LYS A 603 -39.61 -12.41 -2.01
C LYS A 603 -40.81 -11.87 -1.24
N SER A 604 -41.27 -10.67 -1.50
CA SER A 604 -42.45 -10.09 -0.81
C SER A 604 -43.76 -10.79 -1.17
N LYS A 605 -43.81 -11.52 -2.30
CA LYS A 605 -44.95 -12.37 -2.65
C LYS A 605 -44.99 -13.72 -1.94
N GLU A 606 -43.86 -14.16 -1.37
CA GLU A 606 -43.72 -15.41 -0.64
C GLU A 606 -43.76 -15.22 0.88
N LYS A 607 -44.61 -14.34 1.37
CA LYS A 607 -44.66 -13.86 2.78
C LYS A 607 -44.83 -14.92 3.86
N LYS A 608 -44.85 -16.19 3.57
CA LYS A 608 -45.17 -17.25 4.54
C LYS A 608 -43.96 -17.98 5.14
N ASP A 609 -42.75 -17.73 4.68
CA ASP A 609 -41.58 -18.40 5.21
C ASP A 609 -40.75 -17.46 6.13
N PRO A 610 -40.64 -17.78 7.44
CA PRO A 610 -39.83 -17.01 8.40
C PRO A 610 -38.34 -16.89 8.01
N LYS A 611 -37.79 -17.84 7.25
CA LYS A 611 -36.42 -17.78 6.73
C LYS A 611 -36.25 -16.71 5.68
N THR A 612 -37.28 -16.51 4.83
CA THR A 612 -37.28 -15.48 3.79
C THR A 612 -37.38 -14.09 4.39
N ALA A 613 -38.23 -13.91 5.43
CA ALA A 613 -38.32 -12.64 6.16
C ALA A 613 -36.98 -12.26 6.84
N ARG A 614 -36.23 -13.26 7.29
CA ARG A 614 -34.93 -13.05 7.93
C ARG A 614 -33.83 -12.65 6.92
N LEU A 615 -33.89 -13.18 5.70
CA LEU A 615 -33.00 -12.74 4.60
C LEU A 615 -33.29 -11.31 4.12
N MET A 616 -34.53 -10.85 4.22
CA MET A 616 -34.95 -9.49 3.85
C MET A 616 -34.53 -8.43 4.89
N ALA A 617 -34.33 -8.85 6.14
CA ALA A 617 -33.91 -7.95 7.22
C ALA A 617 -32.39 -7.78 7.31
N LEU A 618 -31.64 -8.51 6.48
CA LEU A 618 -30.20 -8.74 6.72
C LEU A 618 -29.28 -7.61 6.30
N GLU A 619 -29.71 -6.63 5.51
CA GLU A 619 -28.80 -5.60 5.01
C GLU A 619 -29.49 -4.24 4.86
N ALA A 620 -29.94 -3.67 5.96
CA ALA A 620 -30.26 -2.24 5.97
C ALA A 620 -28.99 -1.45 5.60
N PRO A 621 -29.10 -0.38 4.79
CA PRO A 621 -27.99 0.51 4.56
C PRO A 621 -27.42 0.95 5.89
N GLY A 622 -26.16 0.67 6.13
CA GLY A 622 -25.52 0.96 7.42
C GLY A 622 -24.03 1.17 7.25
N GLU A 623 -23.41 1.67 8.29
CA GLU A 623 -21.96 1.78 8.36
C GLU A 623 -21.41 0.38 8.66
N LYS A 624 -20.69 -0.19 7.71
CA LYS A 624 -20.00 -1.47 7.91
C LYS A 624 -18.72 -1.27 8.70
N GLU A 625 -18.27 -2.35 9.33
CA GLU A 625 -16.91 -2.38 9.86
C GLU A 625 -15.89 -2.35 8.70
N PRO A 626 -14.70 -1.76 8.90
CA PRO A 626 -13.67 -1.69 7.86
C PRO A 626 -13.26 -3.10 7.40
N GLU A 627 -13.44 -3.38 6.13
CA GLU A 627 -12.97 -4.61 5.47
C GLU A 627 -11.98 -4.30 4.35
N GLY A 628 -11.57 -3.04 4.25
CA GLY A 628 -10.77 -2.47 3.18
C GLY A 628 -11.27 -1.07 2.87
N THR A 629 -10.73 -0.49 1.81
CA THR A 629 -11.18 0.82 1.32
C THR A 629 -11.98 0.65 0.03
N SER A 630 -13.08 1.38 -0.09
CA SER A 630 -13.98 1.34 -1.26
C SER A 630 -14.17 2.70 -1.92
N LEU A 631 -13.66 3.78 -1.32
CA LEU A 631 -13.90 5.14 -1.82
C LEU A 631 -12.61 5.97 -1.83
N TRP A 632 -12.13 6.28 -3.04
CA TRP A 632 -10.97 7.13 -3.22
C TRP A 632 -11.35 8.40 -3.97
N VAL A 633 -10.84 9.54 -3.49
CA VAL A 633 -11.19 10.86 -4.01
C VAL A 633 -9.93 11.61 -4.43
N LEU A 634 -9.95 12.19 -5.63
CA LEU A 634 -8.85 12.96 -6.19
C LEU A 634 -9.38 14.27 -6.77
N PRO A 635 -9.09 15.41 -6.16
CA PRO A 635 -9.26 16.71 -6.82
C PRO A 635 -8.27 16.85 -7.98
N VAL A 636 -8.75 17.23 -9.15
CA VAL A 636 -7.95 17.43 -10.37
C VAL A 636 -8.05 18.86 -10.82
N ARG A 637 -6.92 19.42 -11.25
CA ARG A 637 -6.84 20.72 -11.89
C ARG A 637 -6.12 20.62 -13.23
N ALA A 638 -6.64 21.33 -14.20
CA ALA A 638 -6.02 21.56 -15.49
C ALA A 638 -6.09 23.06 -15.81
N ASP A 639 -5.42 23.50 -16.87
CA ASP A 639 -5.42 24.88 -17.32
C ASP A 639 -6.82 25.40 -17.72
N TRP A 640 -7.71 24.48 -18.11
CA TRP A 640 -9.04 24.80 -18.65
C TRP A 640 -10.20 24.55 -17.67
N ASP A 641 -9.99 23.76 -16.56
CA ASP A 641 -11.05 23.47 -15.58
C ASP A 641 -10.51 22.78 -14.33
N GLU A 642 -11.40 22.60 -13.33
CA GLU A 642 -11.17 21.80 -12.12
C GLU A 642 -12.34 20.85 -11.88
N TRP A 643 -12.05 19.66 -11.35
CA TRP A 643 -13.05 18.63 -11.07
C TRP A 643 -12.60 17.67 -9.97
N THR A 644 -13.50 16.82 -9.54
CA THR A 644 -13.21 15.74 -8.57
C THR A 644 -13.40 14.38 -9.23
N LEU A 645 -12.39 13.52 -9.15
CA LEU A 645 -12.51 12.12 -9.46
C LEU A 645 -12.92 11.35 -8.21
N VAL A 646 -13.88 10.45 -8.36
CA VAL A 646 -14.36 9.56 -7.31
C VAL A 646 -14.31 8.13 -7.81
N ALA A 647 -13.38 7.33 -7.30
CA ALA A 647 -13.35 5.91 -7.55
C ALA A 647 -14.11 5.17 -6.45
N VAL A 648 -15.05 4.33 -6.84
CA VAL A 648 -15.79 3.45 -5.91
C VAL A 648 -15.55 2.01 -6.30
N PHE A 649 -15.11 1.20 -5.33
CA PHE A 649 -14.77 -0.21 -5.52
C PHE A 649 -15.80 -1.10 -4.84
N ASN A 650 -16.42 -2.00 -5.59
CA ASN A 650 -17.25 -3.06 -5.06
C ASN A 650 -16.46 -4.37 -5.03
N TRP A 651 -16.08 -4.80 -3.84
CA TRP A 651 -15.28 -6.00 -3.59
C TRP A 651 -16.13 -7.26 -3.35
N THR A 652 -17.43 -7.22 -3.60
CA THR A 652 -18.33 -8.35 -3.32
C THR A 652 -17.99 -9.52 -4.25
N GLU A 653 -17.49 -10.60 -3.68
CA GLU A 653 -17.18 -11.81 -4.46
C GLU A 653 -18.43 -12.45 -5.02
N PRO A 654 -18.39 -12.95 -6.28
CA PRO A 654 -19.42 -13.84 -6.77
C PRO A 654 -19.47 -15.12 -5.92
N PRO A 655 -20.64 -15.71 -5.71
CA PRO A 655 -20.73 -16.99 -5.04
C PRO A 655 -20.02 -18.07 -5.86
N THR A 656 -19.32 -18.98 -5.18
CA THR A 656 -18.62 -20.10 -5.79
C THR A 656 -19.57 -21.17 -6.35
N GLU A 657 -20.82 -21.17 -5.91
CA GLU A 657 -21.84 -22.13 -6.33
C GLU A 657 -22.95 -21.44 -7.13
N ALA A 658 -23.22 -21.95 -8.30
CA ALA A 658 -24.39 -21.52 -9.10
C ALA A 658 -25.69 -21.78 -8.31
N GLY A 659 -26.53 -20.75 -8.16
CA GLY A 659 -27.80 -20.86 -7.44
C GLY A 659 -27.76 -20.55 -5.94
N SER A 660 -26.63 -20.06 -5.39
CA SER A 660 -26.49 -19.70 -3.97
C SER A 660 -27.49 -18.61 -3.49
N GLY A 661 -28.18 -17.93 -4.40
CA GLY A 661 -29.14 -16.86 -4.10
C GLY A 661 -28.51 -15.59 -3.50
N VAL A 662 -27.19 -15.44 -3.58
CA VAL A 662 -26.48 -14.26 -3.12
C VAL A 662 -26.75 -13.08 -4.05
N ASN A 663 -27.26 -11.99 -3.49
CA ASN A 663 -27.43 -10.75 -4.22
C ASN A 663 -26.10 -10.01 -4.31
N LEU A 664 -25.54 -9.91 -5.52
CA LEU A 664 -24.31 -9.19 -5.81
C LEU A 664 -24.53 -7.69 -6.03
N ALA A 665 -25.78 -7.26 -6.17
CA ALA A 665 -26.11 -5.86 -6.32
C ALA A 665 -25.79 -5.11 -5.02
N ARG A 666 -25.05 -4.02 -5.12
CA ARG A 666 -24.64 -3.15 -4.00
C ARG A 666 -24.89 -1.70 -4.36
N ARG A 667 -25.21 -0.93 -3.33
CA ARG A 667 -25.28 0.53 -3.40
C ARG A 667 -24.31 1.12 -2.39
N TYR A 668 -23.58 2.10 -2.83
CA TYR A 668 -22.64 2.87 -2.01
C TYR A 668 -23.14 4.31 -1.91
N GLN A 669 -23.19 4.83 -0.70
CA GLN A 669 -23.68 6.17 -0.42
C GLN A 669 -22.74 6.89 0.54
N THR A 670 -22.51 8.18 0.27
CA THR A 670 -21.73 9.05 1.14
C THR A 670 -22.14 10.51 0.98
N GLU A 671 -21.80 11.34 1.93
CA GLU A 671 -22.03 12.78 1.89
C GLU A 671 -21.04 13.46 0.91
N LEU A 672 -21.48 14.45 0.15
CA LEU A 672 -20.62 15.25 -0.73
C LEU A 672 -19.47 15.92 0.02
N THR A 673 -19.69 16.30 1.27
CA THR A 673 -18.65 16.88 2.14
C THR A 673 -17.47 15.94 2.38
N ARG A 674 -17.69 14.63 2.38
CA ARG A 674 -16.61 13.64 2.45
C ARG A 674 -15.77 13.55 1.17
N LEU A 675 -16.34 14.00 0.06
CA LEU A 675 -15.62 14.12 -1.23
C LEU A 675 -14.88 15.46 -1.36
N GLY A 676 -14.89 16.28 -0.31
CA GLY A 676 -14.35 17.64 -0.34
C GLY A 676 -15.22 18.65 -1.10
N LEU A 677 -16.51 18.34 -1.31
CA LEU A 677 -17.45 19.13 -2.08
C LEU A 677 -18.49 19.78 -1.15
N PRO A 678 -19.04 20.98 -1.50
CA PRO A 678 -20.11 21.59 -0.73
C PRO A 678 -21.34 20.68 -0.65
N ALA A 679 -22.03 20.69 0.51
CA ALA A 679 -23.21 19.86 0.73
C ALA A 679 -24.37 20.15 -0.23
N ASP A 680 -24.47 21.39 -0.70
CA ASP A 680 -25.49 21.90 -1.64
C ASP A 680 -25.04 21.90 -3.11
N ALA A 681 -23.84 21.35 -3.38
CA ALA A 681 -23.30 21.34 -4.73
C ALA A 681 -24.20 20.55 -5.68
N LYS A 682 -24.45 21.12 -6.87
CA LYS A 682 -24.98 20.40 -8.02
C LYS A 682 -23.84 20.17 -8.99
N LEU A 683 -23.70 18.91 -9.45
CA LEU A 683 -22.54 18.49 -10.22
C LEU A 683 -22.98 17.65 -11.42
N TRP A 684 -22.39 17.88 -12.57
CA TRP A 684 -22.42 16.94 -13.66
C TRP A 684 -21.57 15.72 -13.30
N ALA A 685 -22.12 14.52 -13.52
CA ALA A 685 -21.44 13.27 -13.26
C ALA A 685 -21.25 12.45 -14.54
N TYR A 686 -20.03 12.03 -14.81
CA TYR A 686 -19.66 11.20 -15.93
C TYR A 686 -18.94 9.95 -15.41
N GLU A 687 -19.39 8.75 -15.80
CA GLU A 687 -18.74 7.51 -15.43
C GLU A 687 -17.79 7.07 -16.55
N PHE A 688 -16.52 7.00 -16.22
CA PHE A 688 -15.43 6.84 -17.19
C PHE A 688 -15.48 5.49 -17.93
N TRP A 689 -15.61 4.37 -17.21
CA TRP A 689 -15.49 3.05 -17.82
C TRP A 689 -16.67 2.67 -18.71
N SER A 690 -17.87 3.13 -18.42
CA SER A 690 -19.04 2.98 -19.29
C SER A 690 -19.17 4.05 -20.34
N GLY A 691 -18.46 5.17 -20.17
CA GLY A 691 -18.58 6.35 -21.05
C GLY A 691 -19.94 7.03 -20.93
N GLN A 692 -20.64 6.89 -19.79
CA GLN A 692 -21.99 7.41 -19.62
C GLN A 692 -22.03 8.71 -18.83
N PHE A 693 -22.82 9.64 -19.30
CA PHE A 693 -23.22 10.81 -18.51
C PHE A 693 -24.34 10.40 -17.56
N LEU A 694 -24.11 10.50 -16.26
CA LEU A 694 -25.06 10.12 -15.23
C LEU A 694 -26.07 11.21 -14.86
N GLY A 695 -25.97 12.39 -15.49
CA GLY A 695 -26.81 13.55 -15.20
C GLY A 695 -26.25 14.46 -14.12
N VAL A 696 -27.13 15.21 -13.48
CA VAL A 696 -26.81 16.09 -12.36
C VAL A 696 -26.97 15.32 -11.04
N ILE A 697 -25.98 15.45 -10.17
CA ILE A 697 -26.04 14.87 -8.81
C ILE A 697 -25.96 16.02 -7.77
N PRO A 698 -26.52 15.87 -6.56
CA PRO A 698 -27.48 14.82 -6.18
C PRO A 698 -28.66 14.76 -7.15
N ARG A 699 -29.17 13.57 -7.39
CA ARG A 699 -30.34 13.43 -8.24
C ARG A 699 -31.54 14.03 -7.50
N ALA A 700 -32.31 14.84 -8.20
CA ALA A 700 -33.62 15.24 -7.70
C ALA A 700 -34.49 13.97 -7.48
N GLU A 701 -35.35 14.00 -6.47
CA GLU A 701 -36.33 12.95 -6.23
C GLU A 701 -37.04 12.60 -7.55
N ARG A 702 -36.94 11.36 -7.98
CA ARG A 702 -37.73 10.93 -9.15
C ARG A 702 -39.11 10.56 -8.63
N PRO A 703 -40.18 11.11 -9.25
CA PRO A 703 -41.53 10.67 -8.94
C PRO A 703 -41.64 9.15 -9.15
N GLU A 704 -42.34 8.44 -8.26
CA GLU A 704 -42.57 6.99 -8.31
C GLU A 704 -43.05 6.46 -9.67
N ALA A 705 -43.63 7.32 -10.50
CA ALA A 705 -44.15 7.00 -11.83
C ALA A 705 -43.10 6.66 -12.89
N ALA A 706 -41.80 6.94 -12.68
CA ALA A 706 -40.73 6.76 -13.66
C ALA A 706 -40.21 5.31 -13.77
N TYR A 707 -40.67 4.39 -12.90
CA TYR A 707 -40.14 3.03 -12.79
C TYR A 707 -41.14 1.93 -13.19
N ARG A 708 -42.03 2.19 -14.14
CA ARG A 708 -43.02 1.23 -14.58
C ARG A 708 -42.63 0.47 -15.84
N HIS A 709 -41.40 0.08 -16.03
CA HIS A 709 -41.09 -0.91 -17.08
C HIS A 709 -41.32 -2.33 -16.55
N PRO A 710 -42.07 -3.21 -17.25
CA PRO A 710 -42.32 -4.59 -16.77
C PRO A 710 -41.08 -5.46 -16.60
N GLY A 711 -39.90 -5.01 -17.05
CA GLY A 711 -38.62 -5.66 -16.84
C GLY A 711 -37.70 -4.87 -15.93
N ASP A 712 -38.13 -3.74 -15.40
CA ASP A 712 -37.27 -2.86 -14.59
C ASP A 712 -37.46 -3.22 -13.12
N PHE A 713 -36.68 -4.16 -12.64
CA PHE A 713 -36.69 -4.60 -11.26
C PHE A 713 -35.90 -3.66 -10.34
N ALA A 714 -35.38 -2.55 -10.84
CA ALA A 714 -34.77 -1.52 -10.05
C ALA A 714 -35.85 -0.78 -9.27
N GLN A 715 -36.08 -1.17 -8.04
CA GLN A 715 -36.85 -0.36 -7.09
C GLN A 715 -36.29 1.03 -6.98
N PRO A 716 -37.15 2.03 -6.65
CA PRO A 716 -36.68 3.34 -6.27
C PRO A 716 -35.60 3.18 -5.21
N ILE A 717 -34.40 3.49 -5.59
CA ILE A 717 -33.29 3.67 -4.68
C ILE A 717 -33.80 4.68 -3.67
N GLN A 718 -33.86 4.31 -2.39
CA GLN A 718 -34.18 5.27 -1.34
C GLN A 718 -33.44 6.55 -1.64
N GLU A 719 -34.16 7.61 -1.76
CA GLU A 719 -33.79 8.93 -2.19
C GLU A 719 -32.34 9.26 -1.95
N SER A 720 -31.62 9.62 -3.03
CA SER A 720 -30.40 10.38 -2.87
C SER A 720 -30.85 11.75 -2.32
N GLY A 721 -30.86 11.89 -1.02
CA GLY A 721 -31.18 13.16 -0.37
C GLY A 721 -30.23 14.27 -0.82
N PRO A 722 -30.60 15.54 -0.65
CA PRO A 722 -29.71 16.65 -0.94
C PRO A 722 -28.36 16.42 -0.20
N GLY A 723 -27.26 16.66 -0.90
CA GLY A 723 -25.91 16.50 -0.32
C GLY A 723 -25.32 15.09 -0.35
N LEU A 724 -25.98 14.11 -0.98
CA LEU A 724 -25.49 12.74 -1.07
C LEU A 724 -24.97 12.39 -2.46
N PHE A 725 -23.82 11.70 -2.49
CA PHE A 725 -23.30 10.93 -3.62
C PHE A 725 -23.73 9.49 -3.46
N ASP A 726 -24.18 8.88 -4.53
CA ASP A 726 -24.81 7.57 -4.54
C ASP A 726 -24.53 6.83 -5.84
N ILE A 727 -24.09 5.57 -5.76
CA ILE A 727 -23.76 4.75 -6.92
C ILE A 727 -24.05 3.28 -6.68
N GLY A 728 -24.60 2.59 -7.69
CA GLY A 728 -24.97 1.18 -7.63
C GLY A 728 -24.11 0.29 -8.50
N PHE A 729 -23.98 -0.98 -8.10
CA PHE A 729 -23.27 -2.05 -8.77
C PHE A 729 -24.14 -3.30 -8.88
N HIS A 730 -23.92 -4.10 -9.91
CA HIS A 730 -24.55 -5.42 -10.11
C HIS A 730 -23.58 -6.60 -9.95
N GLY A 731 -22.38 -6.36 -9.44
CA GLY A 731 -21.34 -7.35 -9.21
C GLY A 731 -20.04 -6.67 -8.80
N PRO A 732 -18.98 -7.44 -8.60
CA PRO A 732 -17.65 -6.89 -8.32
C PRO A 732 -17.19 -6.05 -9.49
N ALA A 733 -16.79 -4.81 -9.22
CA ALA A 733 -16.42 -3.84 -10.24
C ALA A 733 -15.85 -2.56 -9.63
N VAL A 734 -15.37 -1.68 -10.49
CA VAL A 734 -15.04 -0.30 -10.16
C VAL A 734 -15.89 0.66 -10.98
N LYS A 735 -16.22 1.79 -10.38
CA LYS A 735 -16.74 2.97 -11.09
C LYS A 735 -15.85 4.16 -10.80
N LEU A 736 -15.42 4.83 -11.87
CA LEU A 736 -14.62 6.03 -11.82
C LEU A 736 -15.47 7.21 -12.30
N VAL A 737 -15.92 8.04 -11.37
CA VAL A 737 -16.86 9.12 -11.65
C VAL A 737 -16.14 10.46 -11.64
N VAL A 738 -16.29 11.20 -12.72
CA VAL A 738 -15.84 12.59 -12.89
C VAL A 738 -16.97 13.51 -12.44
N LEU A 739 -16.71 14.34 -11.44
CA LEU A 739 -17.68 15.30 -10.91
C LEU A 739 -17.27 16.73 -11.26
N ARG A 740 -18.05 17.44 -12.08
CA ARG A 740 -17.79 18.82 -12.52
C ARG A 740 -18.93 19.76 -12.19
N ARG A 741 -18.60 21.00 -11.95
CA ARG A 741 -19.62 22.05 -11.80
C ARG A 741 -20.32 22.30 -13.15
N PRO A 742 -21.65 22.33 -13.22
CA PRO A 742 -22.39 22.69 -14.43
C PRO A 742 -22.01 24.08 -14.92
N ARG A 743 -21.96 24.25 -16.24
CA ARG A 743 -21.74 25.52 -16.94
C ARG A 743 -23.04 25.96 -17.62
N PRO A 744 -23.27 27.27 -17.82
CA PRO A 744 -24.45 27.77 -18.55
C PRO A 744 -24.37 27.54 -20.08
N HIS A 745 -23.36 26.85 -20.56
CA HIS A 745 -23.07 26.55 -21.95
C HIS A 745 -22.48 25.13 -22.06
N PRO A 746 -22.43 24.58 -23.29
CA PRO A 746 -21.80 23.29 -23.54
C PRO A 746 -20.36 23.25 -23.02
N TRP A 747 -20.01 22.14 -22.29
CA TRP A 747 -18.68 21.97 -21.72
C TRP A 747 -18.29 20.50 -21.61
N PRO A 748 -17.00 20.13 -21.78
CA PRO A 748 -16.56 18.75 -21.59
C PRO A 748 -16.75 18.30 -20.16
N VAL A 749 -17.36 17.14 -19.96
CA VAL A 749 -17.55 16.51 -18.64
C VAL A 749 -16.63 15.33 -18.41
N GLY A 750 -16.01 14.83 -19.47
CA GLY A 750 -15.03 13.74 -19.44
C GLY A 750 -14.62 13.32 -20.84
N SER A 751 -13.72 12.36 -20.91
CA SER A 751 -13.29 11.72 -22.15
C SER A 751 -13.10 10.23 -21.93
N SER A 752 -12.92 9.48 -23.02
CA SER A 752 -12.58 8.06 -22.96
C SER A 752 -11.07 7.78 -23.04
N PHE A 753 -10.24 8.81 -23.17
CA PHE A 753 -8.82 8.64 -23.45
C PHE A 753 -7.97 8.35 -22.20
N HIS A 754 -8.32 9.00 -21.08
CA HIS A 754 -7.50 8.89 -19.87
C HIS A 754 -8.33 8.98 -18.58
N GLN A 755 -7.97 8.17 -17.60
CA GLN A 755 -8.70 8.07 -16.33
C GLN A 755 -8.76 9.37 -15.53
N SER A 756 -7.91 10.36 -15.85
CA SER A 756 -7.99 11.70 -15.25
C SER A 756 -9.31 12.42 -15.55
N GLY A 757 -10.05 11.98 -16.55
CA GLY A 757 -11.30 12.58 -16.98
C GLY A 757 -11.14 13.92 -17.68
N GLY A 758 -9.94 14.22 -18.25
CA GLY A 758 -9.76 15.42 -19.03
C GLY A 758 -8.41 16.15 -18.93
N ARG A 759 -7.40 15.60 -18.21
CA ARG A 759 -6.05 16.21 -18.21
C ARG A 759 -5.37 16.15 -19.57
N GLU A 760 -5.77 15.23 -20.41
CA GLU A 760 -5.35 15.09 -21.81
C GLU A 760 -5.96 16.15 -22.74
N LEU A 761 -6.89 16.98 -22.24
CA LEU A 761 -7.45 18.12 -22.95
C LEU A 761 -6.76 19.41 -22.50
N SER A 762 -6.55 20.32 -23.44
CA SER A 762 -6.01 21.66 -23.18
C SER A 762 -6.69 22.72 -24.07
N GLU A 763 -6.48 23.98 -23.74
CA GLU A 763 -7.02 25.14 -24.46
C GLU A 763 -8.52 25.05 -24.78
N VAL A 764 -9.30 24.43 -23.89
CA VAL A 764 -10.75 24.29 -24.09
C VAL A 764 -11.45 25.64 -23.99
N LYS A 765 -12.20 26.01 -25.04
CA LYS A 765 -12.87 27.31 -25.17
C LYS A 765 -14.26 27.17 -25.78
N TRP A 766 -15.21 27.96 -25.25
CA TRP A 766 -16.53 28.14 -25.82
C TRP A 766 -16.68 29.48 -26.47
N ASP A 767 -16.99 29.49 -27.76
CA ASP A 767 -17.40 30.69 -28.49
C ASP A 767 -18.94 30.75 -28.55
N ALA A 768 -19.51 31.64 -27.75
CA ALA A 768 -20.96 31.82 -27.66
C ALA A 768 -21.58 32.37 -28.98
N LYS A 769 -20.83 33.15 -29.74
CA LYS A 769 -21.27 33.77 -30.99
C LYS A 769 -21.32 32.75 -32.12
N ALA A 770 -20.26 31.97 -32.26
CA ALA A 770 -20.18 30.88 -33.23
C ALA A 770 -20.88 29.61 -32.78
N ARG A 771 -21.30 29.53 -31.49
CA ARG A 771 -21.80 28.31 -30.83
C ARG A 771 -20.84 27.14 -31.00
N THR A 772 -19.55 27.38 -30.84
CA THR A 772 -18.52 26.39 -31.09
C THR A 772 -17.72 26.14 -29.84
N LEU A 773 -17.58 24.85 -29.49
CA LEU A 773 -16.68 24.36 -28.48
C LEU A 773 -15.44 23.79 -29.14
N SER A 774 -14.24 24.18 -28.68
CA SER A 774 -12.97 23.75 -29.27
C SER A 774 -11.91 23.55 -28.22
N GLY A 775 -10.86 22.80 -28.57
CA GLY A 775 -9.70 22.55 -27.73
C GLY A 775 -8.65 21.71 -28.42
N GLN A 776 -7.68 21.25 -27.64
CA GLN A 776 -6.61 20.36 -28.08
C GLN A 776 -6.71 19.02 -27.29
N LEU A 777 -6.31 17.93 -27.96
CA LEU A 777 -6.15 16.60 -27.38
C LEU A 777 -4.65 16.26 -27.37
N LEU A 778 -4.12 15.90 -26.21
CA LEU A 778 -2.70 15.56 -25.97
C LEU A 778 -2.56 14.04 -25.85
N ARG A 779 -2.65 13.34 -26.98
CA ARG A 779 -2.53 11.88 -27.07
C ARG A 779 -1.71 11.48 -28.30
N PRO A 780 -0.99 10.36 -28.26
CA PRO A 780 -0.21 9.90 -29.42
C PRO A 780 -1.06 9.74 -30.67
N LYS A 781 -0.46 10.02 -31.83
CA LYS A 781 -1.09 9.86 -33.14
C LYS A 781 -1.67 8.44 -33.30
N GLY A 782 -2.90 8.36 -33.80
CA GLY A 782 -3.61 7.12 -34.07
C GLY A 782 -4.55 6.68 -32.95
N GLU A 783 -4.44 7.26 -31.77
CA GLU A 783 -5.36 6.92 -30.67
C GLU A 783 -6.75 7.47 -30.95
N THR A 784 -7.78 6.66 -30.71
CA THR A 784 -9.19 6.99 -31.00
C THR A 784 -10.03 6.93 -29.73
N GLY A 785 -10.97 7.84 -29.60
CA GLY A 785 -11.87 7.91 -28.46
C GLY A 785 -12.94 8.98 -28.65
N PHE A 786 -13.47 9.49 -27.56
CA PHE A 786 -14.46 10.56 -27.60
C PHE A 786 -14.33 11.52 -26.43
N ILE A 787 -14.86 12.72 -26.62
CA ILE A 787 -15.09 13.71 -25.57
C ILE A 787 -16.59 13.77 -25.30
N MET A 788 -17.00 13.61 -24.03
CA MET A 788 -18.36 13.78 -23.58
C MET A 788 -18.62 15.23 -23.20
N ILE A 789 -19.58 15.86 -23.84
CA ILE A 789 -19.97 17.27 -23.65
C ILE A 789 -21.36 17.28 -23.03
N ALA A 790 -21.56 18.03 -21.94
CA ALA A 790 -22.87 18.28 -21.33
C ALA A 790 -23.30 19.74 -21.48
N GLY A 791 -24.57 20.05 -21.16
CA GLY A 791 -25.14 21.36 -21.32
C GLY A 791 -25.52 21.68 -22.76
N VAL A 792 -25.66 20.65 -23.59
CA VAL A 792 -26.07 20.79 -25.01
C VAL A 792 -27.61 20.92 -25.07
N PRO A 793 -28.16 21.78 -25.94
CA PRO A 793 -29.62 21.84 -26.17
C PRO A 793 -30.14 20.49 -26.72
N GLY A 794 -31.24 19.99 -26.15
CA GLY A 794 -31.90 18.74 -26.59
C GLY A 794 -32.31 17.86 -25.42
N ALA A 795 -33.00 16.75 -25.73
CA ALA A 795 -33.61 15.88 -24.71
C ALA A 795 -32.60 15.24 -23.74
N ASP A 796 -31.42 14.86 -24.26
CA ASP A 796 -30.39 14.19 -23.44
C ASP A 796 -29.38 15.19 -22.85
N GLY A 797 -29.39 16.46 -23.27
CA GLY A 797 -28.49 17.49 -22.77
C GLY A 797 -26.99 17.20 -22.97
N THR A 798 -26.63 16.21 -23.82
CA THR A 798 -25.26 15.75 -24.04
C THR A 798 -24.92 15.56 -25.51
N HIS A 799 -23.61 15.63 -25.80
CA HIS A 799 -23.07 15.29 -27.12
C HIS A 799 -21.77 14.46 -26.93
N ARG A 800 -21.67 13.38 -27.65
CA ARG A 800 -20.48 12.52 -27.68
C ARG A 800 -19.70 12.83 -28.97
N LEU A 801 -18.60 13.55 -28.82
CA LEU A 801 -17.73 13.96 -29.93
C LEU A 801 -16.64 12.89 -30.16
N PRO A 802 -16.69 12.10 -31.24
CA PRO A 802 -15.60 11.23 -31.60
C PRO A 802 -14.35 12.02 -31.99
N VAL A 803 -13.18 11.61 -31.54
CA VAL A 803 -11.90 12.23 -31.88
C VAL A 803 -10.87 11.14 -32.16
N THR A 804 -10.09 11.33 -33.22
CA THR A 804 -8.89 10.55 -33.52
C THR A 804 -7.67 11.47 -33.45
N ALA A 805 -6.68 11.10 -32.68
CA ALA A 805 -5.43 11.85 -32.61
C ALA A 805 -4.67 11.76 -33.93
N THR A 806 -4.51 12.88 -34.62
CA THR A 806 -3.80 12.98 -35.91
C THR A 806 -2.32 13.32 -35.73
N ALA A 807 -1.97 13.85 -34.57
CA ALA A 807 -0.64 14.17 -34.09
C ALA A 807 -0.63 14.09 -32.56
N ASP A 808 0.52 14.26 -31.90
CA ASP A 808 0.64 14.28 -30.44
C ASP A 808 -0.16 15.41 -29.77
N VAL A 809 -0.44 16.46 -30.55
CA VAL A 809 -1.36 17.56 -30.23
C VAL A 809 -2.36 17.66 -31.38
N THR A 810 -3.62 17.30 -31.10
CA THR A 810 -4.68 17.32 -32.10
C THR A 810 -5.73 18.36 -31.73
N PHE A 811 -5.98 19.30 -32.63
CA PHE A 811 -7.06 20.28 -32.49
C PHE A 811 -8.41 19.60 -32.78
N TRP A 812 -9.40 19.89 -31.97
CA TRP A 812 -10.78 19.49 -32.16
C TRP A 812 -11.75 20.65 -31.99
N SER A 813 -12.86 20.60 -32.71
CA SER A 813 -13.93 21.55 -32.54
C SER A 813 -15.29 20.97 -32.93
N VAL A 814 -16.34 21.48 -32.33
CA VAL A 814 -17.72 21.08 -32.62
C VAL A 814 -18.66 22.28 -32.47
N ARG A 815 -19.58 22.45 -33.39
CA ARG A 815 -20.66 23.42 -33.31
C ARG A 815 -21.88 22.77 -32.65
N LEU A 816 -22.41 23.41 -31.60
CA LEU A 816 -23.48 22.88 -30.74
C LEU A 816 -24.66 23.83 -30.64
#